data_9ddf22eb7a412689abe81b49ec120a39
#
_entry.id   9ddf22eb7a412689abe81b49ec120a39
#
_cell.length_a   1.000
_cell.length_b   1.000
_cell.length_c   1.000
_cell.angle_alpha   90.00
_cell.angle_beta   90.00
_cell.angle_gamma   90.00
#
_symmetry.space_group_name_H-M   'P 1'
#
loop_
_entity.id
_entity.type
_entity.pdbx_description
1 polymer ?
#
loop_
_entity_poly.entity_id
_entity_poly.type
_entity_poly.pdbx_seq_one_letter_code
_entity_poly.pdbx_strand_id
1 'polypeptide(L)'
;MTKTCSSGQNVLKSTTLPTASGQADSAQAPPGVAVVMAVFRPDPAQLEAQVASLAGQSLRPTLLLCVIADLESGPLVEQVAAVHGLPCELVVPEQGLDAPRAFAAGLAAVVPLIAPGSLIALADQDDIWHPTRIARGAALLADPAVSLVHSNARVVDAEGKVLHPSLFALERRRKAPGLRGLLYRNTVTGMTMLFRCELAQISLPFPGQAGVHFYHDLWLGLLAEATGRVARIDEALVDYRQHGGNAVGAVDRAGGWRLPRMSRKALHHWFRRKATSYALARYLARCVQARMSEAVIGTLLQPGASDTEPLRPYLRRRGLGLPHLADALRLLLVGHPDLARIAASHFTITAGRLAWSLREALGPGLLAALARFDTRLFSLSPGLAPPALDSAGNVVQQELALAPEPPASQRIRPAVEYIDARKRPSWTPRLDAAEPALVLLVPTLNPSEAFAGIATAIDIGIGLAARGHRVRMIATDLPMANPAASREFVDNRAGSAQAGAAARISLHCGITGDHSGPDGPGISHHPGDVFLATAWWTAHVAQRLIRAQPMHHSRFLYLIQDFEPNFYPWGTVYADAAASYAMDYTPIFNTTLLRDHFAALGLCSPQALAFRPSIEVSRYSAGVRTPGSGPRRLALYGRPEVERNMFPMAIEALERFLQAEGLGRKEIELVSVGLQHEPVEFSTGARLTSRGKLPWEAYPAFLLGVDLGLSLMYSPHPSHPPIEMAASGVRVVTNSFGGKDLGRLSPAILSAAPTPEALAEALARAWSAGPVPQPMREIDLSVLGLSMDALLERLSAELRPLLATEASAA
;
A
#
# COMPACT_ATOMS: atom_id res chain seq x y z
N MET A 1 22.11 -34.48 -45.90
CA MET A 1 21.83 -35.38 -44.76
C MET A 1 21.09 -34.59 -43.71
N THR A 2 19.81 -34.66 -43.79
CA THR A 2 18.79 -34.03 -42.92
C THR A 2 18.66 -34.81 -41.61
N LYS A 3 18.79 -34.16 -40.48
CA LYS A 3 18.31 -34.69 -39.19
C LYS A 3 17.27 -33.73 -38.65
N THR A 4 16.04 -34.17 -38.70
CA THR A 4 14.87 -33.63 -38.05
C THR A 4 14.99 -33.80 -36.55
N CYS A 5 14.91 -32.69 -35.74
CA CYS A 5 14.66 -32.73 -34.33
C CYS A 5 13.15 -32.62 -34.11
N SER A 6 12.60 -33.64 -33.51
CA SER A 6 11.20 -33.69 -33.05
C SER A 6 11.02 -32.82 -31.84
N SER A 7 10.04 -31.91 -31.88
CA SER A 7 9.53 -31.09 -30.80
C SER A 7 8.73 -31.96 -29.82
N GLY A 8 9.27 -32.17 -28.62
CA GLY A 8 8.53 -32.70 -27.49
C GLY A 8 7.61 -31.62 -26.91
N GLN A 9 6.34 -31.73 -27.16
CA GLN A 9 5.31 -30.97 -26.45
C GLN A 9 5.15 -31.55 -25.06
N ASN A 10 5.63 -30.84 -24.04
CA ASN A 10 5.22 -31.07 -22.66
C ASN A 10 3.83 -30.48 -22.47
N VAL A 11 2.85 -31.36 -22.52
CA VAL A 11 1.46 -31.07 -22.14
C VAL A 11 1.39 -30.95 -20.61
N LEU A 12 1.26 -29.73 -20.11
CA LEU A 12 0.84 -29.48 -18.74
C LEU A 12 -0.56 -30.07 -18.55
N LYS A 13 -0.66 -31.10 -17.73
CA LYS A 13 -1.94 -31.68 -17.33
C LYS A 13 -2.70 -30.64 -16.48
N SER A 14 -3.65 -29.97 -17.07
CA SER A 14 -4.72 -29.26 -16.41
C SER A 14 -5.58 -30.31 -15.69
N THR A 15 -5.50 -30.37 -14.37
CA THR A 15 -6.42 -31.17 -13.56
C THR A 15 -7.73 -30.39 -13.47
N THR A 16 -8.64 -30.67 -14.40
CA THR A 16 -10.04 -30.25 -14.30
C THR A 16 -10.69 -30.97 -13.12
N LEU A 17 -11.29 -30.20 -12.23
CA LEU A 17 -12.18 -30.69 -11.19
C LEU A 17 -13.24 -31.63 -11.78
N PRO A 18 -13.51 -32.81 -11.19
CA PRO A 18 -14.57 -33.68 -11.65
C PRO A 18 -15.93 -33.04 -11.40
N THR A 19 -16.71 -32.88 -12.47
CA THR A 19 -18.13 -32.58 -12.39
C THR A 19 -18.85 -33.75 -11.72
N ALA A 20 -19.41 -33.49 -10.54
CA ALA A 20 -20.23 -34.44 -9.83
C ALA A 20 -21.58 -34.62 -10.53
N SER A 21 -21.69 -35.65 -11.35
CA SER A 21 -22.96 -36.25 -11.72
C SER A 21 -22.86 -37.77 -11.46
N GLY A 22 -23.32 -38.18 -10.30
CA GLY A 22 -23.39 -39.58 -9.91
C GLY A 22 -23.58 -39.62 -8.41
N GLN A 23 -24.80 -39.96 -7.95
CA GLN A 23 -25.03 -40.43 -6.59
C GLN A 23 -24.21 -41.69 -6.37
N ALA A 24 -23.08 -41.54 -5.67
CA ALA A 24 -22.37 -42.64 -5.05
C ALA A 24 -22.37 -42.37 -3.55
N ASP A 25 -22.79 -43.32 -2.77
CA ASP A 25 -22.65 -43.34 -1.32
C ASP A 25 -21.23 -42.97 -0.90
N SER A 26 -21.02 -41.71 -0.53
CA SER A 26 -19.77 -41.22 0.03
C SER A 26 -19.77 -41.63 1.51
N ALA A 27 -19.15 -42.73 1.84
CA ALA A 27 -18.68 -42.96 3.19
C ALA A 27 -17.78 -41.75 3.58
N GLN A 28 -18.32 -40.84 4.36
CA GLN A 28 -17.60 -39.67 4.84
C GLN A 28 -16.38 -40.15 5.61
N ALA A 29 -15.19 -39.63 5.26
CA ALA A 29 -13.98 -39.89 6.01
C ALA A 29 -14.19 -39.54 7.50
N PRO A 30 -13.61 -40.30 8.44
CA PRO A 30 -13.76 -40.02 9.86
C PRO A 30 -13.24 -38.60 10.18
N PRO A 31 -13.80 -37.90 11.19
CA PRO A 31 -13.31 -36.60 11.61
C PRO A 31 -11.81 -36.60 11.84
N GLY A 32 -11.09 -35.73 11.20
CA GLY A 32 -9.64 -35.62 11.26
C GLY A 32 -9.16 -34.21 11.64
N VAL A 33 -7.89 -33.95 11.46
CA VAL A 33 -7.29 -32.64 11.67
C VAL A 33 -6.67 -32.17 10.38
N ALA A 34 -7.13 -31.04 9.87
CA ALA A 34 -6.51 -30.36 8.74
C ALA A 34 -5.63 -29.20 9.23
N VAL A 35 -4.48 -29.01 8.60
CA VAL A 35 -3.64 -27.83 8.80
C VAL A 35 -3.72 -26.95 7.57
N VAL A 36 -4.02 -25.66 7.75
CA VAL A 36 -3.97 -24.65 6.68
C VAL A 36 -2.74 -23.80 6.89
N MET A 37 -1.82 -23.80 5.93
CA MET A 37 -0.56 -23.08 5.98
C MET A 37 -0.49 -22.05 4.84
N ALA A 38 -0.15 -20.79 5.18
CA ALA A 38 0.14 -19.76 4.19
C ALA A 38 1.64 -19.79 3.85
N VAL A 39 1.97 -19.84 2.55
CA VAL A 39 3.36 -19.96 2.06
C VAL A 39 3.66 -18.82 1.11
N PHE A 40 4.77 -18.12 1.38
CA PHE A 40 5.29 -17.06 0.54
C PHE A 40 6.82 -17.00 0.63
N ARG A 41 7.51 -17.35 -0.44
CA ARG A 41 8.99 -17.36 -0.53
C ARG A 41 9.66 -17.98 0.71
N PRO A 42 9.35 -19.23 1.05
CA PRO A 42 9.82 -19.87 2.26
C PRO A 42 11.34 -20.10 2.20
N ASP A 43 12.00 -19.99 3.35
CA ASP A 43 13.32 -20.57 3.52
C ASP A 43 13.17 -22.13 3.52
N PRO A 44 13.88 -22.86 2.66
CA PRO A 44 13.69 -24.31 2.52
C PRO A 44 13.93 -25.07 3.81
N ALA A 45 14.92 -24.68 4.63
CA ALA A 45 15.25 -25.37 5.87
C ALA A 45 14.19 -25.09 6.95
N GLN A 46 13.65 -23.87 7.00
CA GLN A 46 12.60 -23.51 7.94
C GLN A 46 11.27 -24.20 7.57
N LEU A 47 10.92 -24.23 6.28
CA LEU A 47 9.75 -24.94 5.78
C LEU A 47 9.85 -26.44 6.09
N GLU A 48 11.00 -27.05 5.88
CA GLU A 48 11.22 -28.46 6.19
C GLU A 48 11.07 -28.73 7.70
N ALA A 49 11.65 -27.88 8.54
CA ALA A 49 11.51 -27.99 10.01
C ALA A 49 10.05 -27.83 10.45
N GLN A 50 9.30 -26.92 9.85
CA GLN A 50 7.87 -26.73 10.14
C GLN A 50 7.07 -27.99 9.73
N VAL A 51 7.22 -28.46 8.50
CA VAL A 51 6.48 -29.64 8.00
C VAL A 51 6.85 -30.89 8.78
N ALA A 52 8.13 -31.07 9.14
CA ALA A 52 8.59 -32.16 10.02
C ALA A 52 7.88 -32.08 11.39
N SER A 53 7.73 -30.88 11.96
CA SER A 53 7.04 -30.65 13.23
C SER A 53 5.55 -30.99 13.17
N LEU A 54 4.91 -30.75 12.02
CA LEU A 54 3.52 -31.13 11.76
C LEU A 54 3.38 -32.68 11.65
N ALA A 55 4.28 -33.30 10.91
CA ALA A 55 4.30 -34.76 10.76
C ALA A 55 4.59 -35.50 12.08
N GLY A 56 5.39 -34.85 12.96
CA GLY A 56 5.77 -35.38 14.30
C GLY A 56 4.71 -35.18 15.39
N GLN A 57 3.50 -34.70 15.07
CA GLN A 57 2.45 -34.51 16.05
C GLN A 57 1.93 -35.87 16.59
N SER A 58 1.70 -36.00 17.91
CA SER A 58 1.13 -37.18 18.53
C SER A 58 -0.31 -37.48 18.06
N LEU A 59 -1.07 -36.44 17.72
CA LEU A 59 -2.29 -36.51 16.92
C LEU A 59 -1.96 -35.95 15.55
N ARG A 60 -1.65 -36.84 14.61
CA ARG A 60 -1.13 -36.45 13.29
C ARG A 60 -2.21 -35.81 12.44
N PRO A 61 -1.89 -34.70 11.71
CA PRO A 61 -2.80 -34.14 10.72
C PRO A 61 -3.13 -35.13 9.61
N THR A 62 -4.38 -35.13 9.19
CA THR A 62 -4.86 -35.95 8.06
C THR A 62 -4.71 -35.24 6.72
N LEU A 63 -4.57 -33.93 6.74
CA LEU A 63 -4.40 -33.09 5.55
C LEU A 63 -3.58 -31.86 5.89
N LEU A 64 -2.60 -31.54 5.06
CA LEU A 64 -1.91 -30.27 5.00
C LEU A 64 -2.38 -29.53 3.75
N LEU A 65 -3.06 -28.40 3.90
CA LEU A 65 -3.46 -27.54 2.79
C LEU A 65 -2.61 -26.29 2.79
N CYS A 66 -1.82 -26.10 1.73
CA CYS A 66 -0.92 -24.95 1.59
C CYS A 66 -1.46 -23.95 0.58
N VAL A 67 -1.56 -22.68 0.98
CA VAL A 67 -1.90 -21.57 0.10
C VAL A 67 -0.61 -20.92 -0.37
N ILE A 68 -0.29 -21.08 -1.65
CA ILE A 68 0.96 -20.60 -2.26
C ILE A 68 0.74 -19.19 -2.80
N ALA A 69 1.28 -18.19 -2.09
CA ALA A 69 1.15 -16.80 -2.50
C ALA A 69 2.16 -16.37 -3.59
N ASP A 70 3.19 -17.19 -3.86
CA ASP A 70 4.10 -17.08 -5.00
C ASP A 70 4.02 -18.38 -5.84
N LEU A 71 4.11 -18.29 -7.15
CA LEU A 71 3.97 -19.45 -8.04
C LEU A 71 5.16 -20.42 -7.99
N GLU A 72 6.26 -20.04 -7.37
CA GLU A 72 7.52 -20.76 -7.41
C GLU A 72 7.68 -21.77 -6.27
N SER A 73 7.04 -21.54 -5.12
CA SER A 73 7.19 -22.35 -3.90
C SER A 73 6.41 -23.66 -3.90
N GLY A 74 5.46 -23.87 -4.81
CA GLY A 74 4.60 -25.05 -4.86
C GLY A 74 5.38 -26.38 -4.90
N PRO A 75 6.31 -26.59 -5.86
CA PRO A 75 7.09 -27.84 -5.96
C PRO A 75 7.91 -28.15 -4.71
N LEU A 76 8.47 -27.12 -4.06
CA LEU A 76 9.21 -27.29 -2.80
C LEU A 76 8.30 -27.80 -1.69
N VAL A 77 7.10 -27.22 -1.56
CA VAL A 77 6.12 -27.62 -0.54
C VAL A 77 5.67 -29.06 -0.75
N GLU A 78 5.34 -29.45 -1.99
CA GLU A 78 4.97 -30.84 -2.31
C GLU A 78 6.10 -31.83 -2.00
N GLN A 79 7.32 -31.48 -2.37
CA GLN A 79 8.49 -32.30 -2.09
C GLN A 79 8.69 -32.51 -0.58
N VAL A 80 8.66 -31.43 0.18
CA VAL A 80 8.85 -31.48 1.64
C VAL A 80 7.73 -32.25 2.32
N ALA A 81 6.47 -32.03 1.94
CA ALA A 81 5.33 -32.77 2.48
C ALA A 81 5.43 -34.28 2.18
N ALA A 82 5.84 -34.64 0.96
CA ALA A 82 6.05 -36.03 0.56
C ALA A 82 7.16 -36.72 1.36
N VAL A 83 8.29 -36.03 1.61
CA VAL A 83 9.40 -36.56 2.44
C VAL A 83 8.90 -36.93 3.85
N HIS A 84 8.03 -36.13 4.43
CA HIS A 84 7.48 -36.35 5.76
C HIS A 84 6.16 -37.15 5.75
N GLY A 85 5.70 -37.59 4.58
CA GLY A 85 4.51 -38.44 4.41
C GLY A 85 3.22 -37.75 4.87
N LEU A 86 3.11 -36.42 4.73
CA LEU A 86 1.87 -35.69 4.98
C LEU A 86 1.07 -35.58 3.68
N PRO A 87 -0.22 -35.99 3.66
CA PRO A 87 -1.11 -35.63 2.55
C PRO A 87 -1.17 -34.12 2.38
N CYS A 88 -0.81 -33.65 1.18
CA CYS A 88 -0.71 -32.22 0.91
C CYS A 88 -1.56 -31.82 -0.30
N GLU A 89 -2.31 -30.75 -0.14
CA GLU A 89 -3.06 -30.09 -1.23
C GLU A 89 -2.59 -28.66 -1.37
N LEU A 90 -2.44 -28.18 -2.61
CA LEU A 90 -2.02 -26.83 -2.90
C LEU A 90 -3.19 -25.98 -3.41
N VAL A 91 -3.28 -24.77 -2.88
CA VAL A 91 -4.15 -23.70 -3.40
C VAL A 91 -3.25 -22.61 -3.95
N VAL A 92 -3.29 -22.42 -5.26
CA VAL A 92 -2.52 -21.39 -5.95
C VAL A 92 -3.49 -20.30 -6.41
N PRO A 93 -3.56 -19.15 -5.72
CA PRO A 93 -4.43 -18.05 -6.10
C PRO A 93 -3.94 -17.39 -7.40
N GLU A 94 -4.85 -16.89 -8.23
CA GLU A 94 -4.52 -16.16 -9.47
C GLU A 94 -3.74 -14.85 -9.23
N GLN A 95 -3.77 -14.32 -8.01
CA GLN A 95 -3.08 -13.07 -7.61
C GLN A 95 -2.45 -13.27 -6.23
N GLY A 96 -1.33 -12.56 -5.99
CA GLY A 96 -0.69 -12.54 -4.68
C GLY A 96 -1.66 -12.12 -3.58
N LEU A 97 -1.72 -12.89 -2.51
CA LEU A 97 -2.61 -12.66 -1.37
C LEU A 97 -1.80 -12.17 -0.17
N ASP A 98 -2.38 -11.25 0.61
CA ASP A 98 -1.92 -10.98 1.97
C ASP A 98 -2.30 -12.14 2.91
N ALA A 99 -1.66 -12.23 4.07
CA ALA A 99 -1.87 -13.33 5.00
C ALA A 99 -3.37 -13.56 5.37
N PRO A 100 -4.19 -12.54 5.69
CA PRO A 100 -5.60 -12.74 5.96
C PRO A 100 -6.39 -13.34 4.80
N ARG A 101 -6.08 -12.93 3.56
CA ARG A 101 -6.75 -13.46 2.36
C ARG A 101 -6.25 -14.87 2.03
N ALA A 102 -4.97 -15.15 2.26
CA ALA A 102 -4.42 -16.49 2.10
C ALA A 102 -5.12 -17.48 3.05
N PHE A 103 -5.25 -17.14 4.33
CA PHE A 103 -5.98 -17.99 5.27
C PHE A 103 -7.48 -18.11 4.93
N ALA A 104 -8.12 -17.04 4.46
CA ALA A 104 -9.50 -17.12 4.00
C ALA A 104 -9.67 -18.06 2.81
N ALA A 105 -8.76 -18.00 1.82
CA ALA A 105 -8.75 -18.89 0.66
C ALA A 105 -8.49 -20.36 1.08
N GLY A 106 -7.52 -20.57 1.98
CA GLY A 106 -7.21 -21.89 2.51
C GLY A 106 -8.39 -22.50 3.30
N LEU A 107 -9.06 -21.71 4.13
CA LEU A 107 -10.27 -22.16 4.84
C LEU A 107 -11.41 -22.48 3.88
N ALA A 108 -11.62 -21.67 2.85
CA ALA A 108 -12.63 -21.94 1.84
C ALA A 108 -12.35 -23.22 1.05
N ALA A 109 -11.08 -23.53 0.81
CA ALA A 109 -10.68 -24.73 0.10
C ALA A 109 -10.70 -25.99 1.00
N VAL A 110 -10.33 -25.87 2.27
CA VAL A 110 -10.24 -27.05 3.17
C VAL A 110 -11.61 -27.52 3.67
N VAL A 111 -12.56 -26.61 3.90
CA VAL A 111 -13.89 -26.94 4.45
C VAL A 111 -14.61 -28.03 3.65
N PRO A 112 -14.68 -28.00 2.31
CA PRO A 112 -15.35 -29.04 1.53
C PRO A 112 -14.57 -30.38 1.49
N LEU A 113 -13.28 -30.40 1.87
CA LEU A 113 -12.41 -31.59 1.82
C LEU A 113 -12.43 -32.41 3.11
N ILE A 114 -12.99 -31.87 4.19
CA ILE A 114 -12.96 -32.51 5.52
C ILE A 114 -14.36 -32.83 6.01
N ALA A 115 -14.49 -33.90 6.82
CA ALA A 115 -15.76 -34.29 7.40
C ALA A 115 -16.25 -33.27 8.45
N PRO A 116 -17.59 -33.14 8.63
CA PRO A 116 -18.17 -32.42 9.76
C PRO A 116 -17.59 -32.90 11.09
N GLY A 117 -17.32 -31.97 12.02
CA GLY A 117 -16.67 -32.27 13.30
C GLY A 117 -15.15 -32.42 13.24
N SER A 118 -14.54 -32.28 12.04
CA SER A 118 -13.07 -32.18 11.91
C SER A 118 -12.53 -30.91 12.55
N LEU A 119 -11.24 -30.91 12.90
CA LEU A 119 -10.54 -29.79 13.46
C LEU A 119 -9.65 -29.13 12.39
N ILE A 120 -9.49 -27.82 12.50
CA ILE A 120 -8.60 -27.04 11.63
C ILE A 120 -7.60 -26.29 12.49
N ALA A 121 -6.30 -26.38 12.13
CA ALA A 121 -5.23 -25.59 12.70
C ALA A 121 -4.65 -24.64 11.64
N LEU A 122 -4.25 -23.45 12.06
CA LEU A 122 -3.50 -22.53 11.20
C LEU A 122 -2.01 -22.63 11.47
N ALA A 123 -1.20 -22.51 10.44
CA ALA A 123 0.26 -22.56 10.49
C ALA A 123 0.90 -21.46 9.67
N ASP A 124 1.97 -20.88 10.19
CA ASP A 124 2.93 -20.09 9.41
C ASP A 124 4.03 -21.05 8.89
N GLN A 125 4.74 -20.68 7.86
CA GLN A 125 5.66 -21.56 7.12
C GLN A 125 7.01 -21.81 7.83
N ASP A 126 7.30 -21.11 8.90
CA ASP A 126 8.63 -20.93 9.51
C ASP A 126 8.66 -21.22 11.03
N ASP A 127 7.54 -21.62 11.62
CA ASP A 127 7.41 -21.98 13.03
C ASP A 127 7.77 -23.44 13.29
N ILE A 128 7.87 -23.83 14.57
CA ILE A 128 8.04 -25.24 14.97
C ILE A 128 6.99 -25.58 16.02
N TRP A 129 6.25 -26.67 15.81
CA TRP A 129 5.21 -27.10 16.73
C TRP A 129 5.69 -28.18 17.70
N HIS A 130 5.33 -28.00 18.97
CA HIS A 130 5.54 -29.04 19.98
C HIS A 130 4.74 -30.31 19.65
N PRO A 131 5.27 -31.53 19.84
CA PRO A 131 4.62 -32.78 19.41
C PRO A 131 3.22 -32.99 19.95
N THR A 132 2.86 -32.43 21.10
CA THR A 132 1.53 -32.62 21.72
C THR A 132 0.55 -31.47 21.43
N ARG A 133 0.90 -30.51 20.60
CA ARG A 133 0.09 -29.29 20.39
C ARG A 133 -1.33 -29.62 19.92
N ILE A 134 -1.45 -30.41 18.87
CA ILE A 134 -2.78 -30.78 18.32
C ILE A 134 -3.56 -31.61 19.33
N ALA A 135 -2.96 -32.63 19.93
CA ALA A 135 -3.65 -33.49 20.88
C ALA A 135 -4.19 -32.74 22.11
N ARG A 136 -3.40 -31.80 22.64
CA ARG A 136 -3.82 -30.94 23.77
C ARG A 136 -4.95 -29.98 23.41
N GLY A 137 -4.89 -29.42 22.23
CA GLY A 137 -5.97 -28.56 21.72
C GLY A 137 -7.26 -29.36 21.47
N ALA A 138 -7.15 -30.53 20.86
CA ALA A 138 -8.28 -31.41 20.59
C ALA A 138 -8.97 -31.87 21.89
N ALA A 139 -8.20 -32.16 22.95
CA ALA A 139 -8.75 -32.54 24.25
C ALA A 139 -9.64 -31.43 24.86
N LEU A 140 -9.27 -30.15 24.68
CA LEU A 140 -10.11 -29.00 25.12
C LEU A 140 -11.32 -28.79 24.21
N LEU A 141 -11.19 -29.09 22.92
CA LEU A 141 -12.30 -29.02 21.98
C LEU A 141 -13.28 -30.20 22.13
N ALA A 142 -13.00 -31.20 22.98
CA ALA A 142 -13.99 -32.19 23.35
C ALA A 142 -15.17 -31.59 24.12
N ASP A 143 -14.96 -30.46 24.85
CA ASP A 143 -16.05 -29.65 25.43
C ASP A 143 -16.78 -28.92 24.29
N PRO A 144 -18.09 -29.20 24.07
CA PRO A 144 -18.87 -28.56 23.02
C PRO A 144 -19.01 -27.05 23.19
N ALA A 145 -18.81 -26.50 24.40
CA ALA A 145 -18.82 -25.08 24.66
C ALA A 145 -17.53 -24.37 24.15
N VAL A 146 -16.48 -25.12 23.79
CA VAL A 146 -15.23 -24.57 23.28
C VAL A 146 -15.27 -24.56 21.75
N SER A 147 -15.24 -23.38 21.15
CA SER A 147 -15.24 -23.17 19.70
C SER A 147 -13.83 -23.09 19.12
N LEU A 148 -12.87 -22.57 19.90
CA LEU A 148 -11.50 -22.37 19.50
C LEU A 148 -10.55 -22.54 20.69
N VAL A 149 -9.40 -23.15 20.44
CA VAL A 149 -8.27 -23.23 21.39
C VAL A 149 -7.07 -22.50 20.81
N HIS A 150 -6.34 -21.75 21.64
CA HIS A 150 -5.04 -21.24 21.29
C HIS A 150 -4.01 -21.50 22.40
N SER A 151 -2.76 -21.75 22.01
CA SER A 151 -1.67 -21.98 22.95
C SER A 151 -0.76 -20.76 23.09
N ASN A 152 0.05 -20.78 24.15
CA ASN A 152 1.21 -19.91 24.26
C ASN A 152 2.30 -20.36 23.27
N ALA A 153 3.28 -19.47 23.02
CA ALA A 153 4.43 -19.74 22.17
C ALA A 153 5.72 -19.27 22.86
N ARG A 154 6.84 -19.90 22.54
CA ARG A 154 8.16 -19.31 22.77
C ARG A 154 8.48 -18.40 21.59
N VAL A 155 9.11 -17.26 21.84
CA VAL A 155 9.61 -16.38 20.78
C VAL A 155 11.07 -16.73 20.52
N VAL A 156 11.40 -17.07 19.29
CA VAL A 156 12.76 -17.46 18.88
C VAL A 156 13.26 -16.55 17.74
N ASP A 157 14.58 -16.42 17.59
CA ASP A 157 15.18 -15.72 16.45
C ASP A 157 15.19 -16.59 15.17
N ALA A 158 15.79 -16.08 14.10
CA ALA A 158 15.88 -16.79 12.82
C ALA A 158 16.64 -18.13 12.95
N GLU A 159 17.58 -18.23 13.86
CA GLU A 159 18.40 -19.41 14.14
C GLU A 159 17.76 -20.38 15.15
N GLY A 160 16.60 -20.04 15.72
CA GLY A 160 15.87 -20.87 16.69
C GLY A 160 16.29 -20.65 18.15
N LYS A 161 17.11 -19.65 18.45
CA LYS A 161 17.49 -19.29 19.82
C LYS A 161 16.32 -18.58 20.51
N VAL A 162 16.02 -18.99 21.74
CA VAL A 162 14.91 -18.41 22.52
C VAL A 162 15.21 -16.96 22.90
N LEU A 163 14.42 -16.05 22.38
CA LEU A 163 14.40 -14.63 22.74
C LEU A 163 13.52 -14.38 23.96
N HIS A 164 12.38 -15.06 24.05
CA HIS A 164 11.50 -14.97 25.21
C HIS A 164 10.71 -16.29 25.41
N PRO A 165 10.63 -16.83 26.63
CA PRO A 165 10.02 -18.13 26.88
C PRO A 165 8.49 -18.14 26.75
N SER A 166 7.84 -16.98 26.69
CA SER A 166 6.39 -16.87 26.67
C SER A 166 5.89 -15.64 25.94
N LEU A 167 5.24 -15.84 24.81
CA LEU A 167 4.56 -14.77 24.06
C LEU A 167 3.47 -14.10 24.89
N PHE A 168 2.73 -14.88 25.69
CA PHE A 168 1.69 -14.34 26.53
C PHE A 168 2.22 -13.42 27.63
N ALA A 169 3.39 -13.74 28.20
CA ALA A 169 4.04 -12.89 29.20
C ALA A 169 4.66 -11.65 28.55
N LEU A 170 5.38 -11.82 27.44
CA LEU A 170 6.00 -10.73 26.66
C LEU A 170 4.97 -9.67 26.28
N GLU A 171 3.85 -10.10 25.76
CA GLU A 171 2.78 -9.19 25.35
C GLU A 171 1.75 -8.90 26.45
N ARG A 172 1.89 -9.52 27.62
CA ARG A 172 0.94 -9.35 28.76
C ARG A 172 -0.51 -9.61 28.35
N ARG A 173 -0.76 -10.81 27.75
CA ARG A 173 -2.09 -11.20 27.29
C ARG A 173 -2.98 -11.66 28.43
N ARG A 174 -4.24 -11.19 28.48
CA ARG A 174 -5.23 -11.68 29.45
C ARG A 174 -5.60 -13.12 29.19
N LYS A 175 -5.95 -13.85 30.28
CA LYS A 175 -6.36 -15.27 30.21
C LYS A 175 -7.71 -15.45 29.53
N ALA A 176 -8.68 -14.60 29.84
CA ALA A 176 -10.04 -14.67 29.28
C ALA A 176 -10.52 -13.24 28.93
N PRO A 177 -10.23 -12.73 27.73
CA PRO A 177 -10.63 -11.39 27.34
C PRO A 177 -12.14 -11.28 27.09
N GLY A 178 -12.80 -12.39 26.69
CA GLY A 178 -14.17 -12.40 26.21
C GLY A 178 -14.37 -11.59 24.93
N LEU A 179 -15.55 -11.66 24.34
CA LEU A 179 -15.89 -10.99 23.10
C LEU A 179 -15.60 -9.47 23.13
N ARG A 180 -15.95 -8.81 24.23
CA ARG A 180 -15.70 -7.38 24.43
C ARG A 180 -14.20 -7.06 24.49
N GLY A 181 -13.41 -7.90 25.16
CA GLY A 181 -11.97 -7.71 25.26
C GLY A 181 -11.25 -7.88 23.94
N LEU A 182 -11.66 -8.85 23.11
CA LEU A 182 -11.10 -9.07 21.77
C LEU A 182 -11.35 -7.90 20.83
N LEU A 183 -12.50 -7.23 20.90
CA LEU A 183 -12.76 -6.02 20.11
C LEU A 183 -11.77 -4.89 20.38
N TYR A 184 -11.18 -4.86 21.58
CA TYR A 184 -10.18 -3.84 21.95
C TYR A 184 -8.76 -4.27 21.63
N ARG A 185 -8.50 -5.56 21.80
CA ARG A 185 -7.16 -6.10 21.65
C ARG A 185 -7.23 -7.57 21.29
N ASN A 186 -6.65 -7.91 20.14
CA ASN A 186 -6.43 -9.29 19.78
C ASN A 186 -5.45 -9.94 20.78
N THR A 187 -5.86 -11.05 21.36
CA THR A 187 -5.04 -11.86 22.27
C THR A 187 -4.85 -13.27 21.76
N VAL A 188 -5.40 -13.60 20.61
CA VAL A 188 -5.26 -14.88 19.92
C VAL A 188 -4.23 -14.70 18.80
N THR A 189 -3.45 -15.73 18.47
CA THR A 189 -2.46 -15.68 17.40
C THR A 189 -2.72 -16.81 16.43
N GLY A 190 -2.74 -16.52 15.14
CA GLY A 190 -3.15 -17.46 14.08
C GLY A 190 -2.44 -18.79 14.16
N MET A 191 -1.10 -18.81 14.15
CA MET A 191 -0.30 -20.04 14.16
C MET A 191 -0.46 -20.88 15.45
N THR A 192 -1.12 -20.37 16.50
CA THR A 192 -1.39 -21.12 17.74
C THR A 192 -2.82 -21.68 17.81
N MET A 193 -3.67 -21.38 16.82
CA MET A 193 -5.08 -21.77 16.81
C MET A 193 -5.30 -23.23 16.44
N LEU A 194 -6.32 -23.82 17.07
CA LEU A 194 -7.01 -25.03 16.67
C LEU A 194 -8.50 -24.83 16.92
N PHE A 195 -9.36 -25.13 15.95
CA PHE A 195 -10.80 -24.87 16.06
C PHE A 195 -11.63 -25.87 15.22
N ARG A 196 -12.93 -25.89 15.44
CA ARG A 196 -13.86 -26.75 14.72
C ARG A 196 -14.10 -26.27 13.31
N CYS A 197 -14.32 -27.17 12.36
CA CYS A 197 -14.63 -26.83 10.98
C CYS A 197 -15.89 -25.94 10.86
N GLU A 198 -16.85 -26.05 11.76
CA GLU A 198 -18.05 -25.22 11.82
C GLU A 198 -17.72 -23.76 12.05
N LEU A 199 -16.66 -23.45 12.84
CA LEU A 199 -16.18 -22.08 13.00
C LEU A 199 -15.61 -21.53 11.68
N ALA A 200 -14.90 -22.36 10.91
CA ALA A 200 -14.42 -21.95 9.58
C ALA A 200 -15.59 -21.64 8.65
N GLN A 201 -16.62 -22.46 8.63
CA GLN A 201 -17.81 -22.29 7.80
C GLN A 201 -18.50 -20.94 8.06
N ILE A 202 -18.73 -20.59 9.33
CA ILE A 202 -19.38 -19.31 9.68
C ILE A 202 -18.45 -18.10 9.53
N SER A 203 -17.13 -18.31 9.48
CA SER A 203 -16.17 -17.24 9.29
C SER A 203 -16.10 -16.73 7.85
N LEU A 204 -16.51 -17.53 6.89
CA LEU A 204 -16.39 -17.27 5.48
C LEU A 204 -17.66 -16.61 4.89
N PRO A 205 -17.45 -15.67 3.96
CA PRO A 205 -16.21 -14.99 3.63
C PRO A 205 -15.76 -14.03 4.74
N PHE A 206 -14.46 -13.74 4.82
CA PHE A 206 -13.96 -12.77 5.79
C PHE A 206 -14.47 -11.37 5.45
N PRO A 207 -14.71 -10.50 6.45
CA PRO A 207 -15.08 -9.10 6.20
C PRO A 207 -14.04 -8.39 5.34
N GLY A 208 -14.50 -7.57 4.41
CA GLY A 208 -13.61 -6.79 3.53
C GLY A 208 -12.66 -5.90 4.34
N GLN A 209 -11.37 -5.90 3.99
CA GLN A 209 -10.34 -5.14 4.71
C GLN A 209 -10.12 -3.71 4.17
N ALA A 210 -11.10 -3.06 3.60
CA ALA A 210 -10.97 -1.76 2.97
C ALA A 210 -10.27 -0.73 3.90
N GLY A 211 -8.95 -0.66 3.81
CA GLY A 211 -8.11 0.30 4.53
C GLY A 211 -7.93 0.05 6.03
N VAL A 212 -8.31 -1.11 6.55
CA VAL A 212 -8.23 -1.47 7.97
C VAL A 212 -7.36 -2.70 8.15
N HIS A 213 -6.33 -2.57 8.96
CA HIS A 213 -5.51 -3.72 9.36
C HIS A 213 -6.24 -4.48 10.48
N PHE A 214 -7.02 -5.48 10.15
CA PHE A 214 -7.38 -6.55 11.06
C PHE A 214 -6.98 -7.89 10.44
N TYR A 215 -6.63 -8.83 11.28
CA TYR A 215 -6.08 -10.11 10.86
C TYR A 215 -7.12 -11.22 11.04
N HIS A 216 -6.93 -12.31 10.31
CA HIS A 216 -7.74 -13.52 10.35
C HIS A 216 -7.94 -14.07 11.77
N ASP A 217 -6.92 -13.95 12.60
CA ASP A 217 -6.92 -14.42 13.99
C ASP A 217 -7.89 -13.63 14.89
N LEU A 218 -7.96 -12.30 14.73
CA LEU A 218 -8.96 -11.49 15.42
C LEU A 218 -10.39 -11.86 15.01
N TRP A 219 -10.63 -12.05 13.71
CA TRP A 219 -11.95 -12.38 13.17
C TRP A 219 -12.44 -13.74 13.68
N LEU A 220 -11.60 -14.78 13.59
CA LEU A 220 -11.90 -16.12 14.11
C LEU A 220 -12.11 -16.09 15.63
N GLY A 221 -11.28 -15.36 16.37
CA GLY A 221 -11.42 -15.22 17.82
C GLY A 221 -12.74 -14.54 18.23
N LEU A 222 -13.16 -13.49 17.50
CA LEU A 222 -14.45 -12.82 17.75
C LEU A 222 -15.63 -13.74 17.51
N LEU A 223 -15.63 -14.49 16.41
CA LEU A 223 -16.70 -15.45 16.13
C LEU A 223 -16.69 -16.60 17.14
N ALA A 224 -15.52 -17.09 17.52
CA ALA A 224 -15.40 -18.15 18.52
C ALA A 224 -15.98 -17.75 19.88
N GLU A 225 -15.72 -16.51 20.33
CA GLU A 225 -16.32 -15.99 21.58
C GLU A 225 -17.80 -15.67 21.44
N ALA A 226 -18.28 -15.37 20.25
CA ALA A 226 -19.71 -15.14 20.01
C ALA A 226 -20.52 -16.45 19.91
N THR A 227 -19.90 -17.55 19.49
CA THR A 227 -20.55 -18.86 19.29
C THR A 227 -20.29 -19.85 20.42
N GLY A 228 -19.41 -19.52 21.34
CA GLY A 228 -19.00 -20.38 22.44
C GLY A 228 -17.90 -19.72 23.26
N ARG A 229 -16.82 -20.43 23.50
CA ARG A 229 -15.71 -20.00 24.33
C ARG A 229 -14.37 -20.23 23.63
N VAL A 230 -13.47 -19.26 23.72
CA VAL A 230 -12.06 -19.43 23.39
C VAL A 230 -11.33 -20.02 24.59
N ALA A 231 -10.79 -21.22 24.47
CA ALA A 231 -9.96 -21.84 25.48
C ALA A 231 -8.48 -21.51 25.26
N ARG A 232 -7.73 -21.41 26.35
CA ARG A 232 -6.32 -21.04 26.34
C ARG A 232 -5.47 -22.11 27.00
N ILE A 233 -4.35 -22.45 26.33
CA ILE A 233 -3.29 -23.31 26.88
C ILE A 233 -2.12 -22.39 27.27
N ASP A 234 -1.77 -22.37 28.57
CA ASP A 234 -0.68 -21.51 29.08
C ASP A 234 0.72 -22.04 28.70
N GLU A 235 0.83 -23.31 28.31
CA GLU A 235 2.07 -23.90 27.84
C GLU A 235 2.45 -23.38 26.46
N ALA A 236 3.75 -23.16 26.25
CA ALA A 236 4.30 -22.78 24.95
C ALA A 236 4.40 -24.03 24.06
N LEU A 237 3.46 -24.18 23.12
CA LEU A 237 3.37 -25.32 22.22
C LEU A 237 3.77 -24.98 20.78
N VAL A 238 4.31 -23.76 20.55
CA VAL A 238 4.84 -23.31 19.28
C VAL A 238 6.11 -22.51 19.55
N ASP A 239 7.15 -22.73 18.76
CA ASP A 239 8.31 -21.84 18.65
C ASP A 239 8.02 -20.86 17.53
N TYR A 240 7.67 -19.63 17.94
CA TYR A 240 7.31 -18.53 17.05
C TYR A 240 8.55 -17.80 16.61
N ARG A 241 8.89 -17.90 15.33
CA ARG A 241 10.10 -17.35 14.76
C ARG A 241 9.93 -15.87 14.43
N GLN A 242 10.92 -15.05 14.85
CA GLN A 242 10.97 -13.62 14.60
C GLN A 242 12.12 -13.29 13.66
N HIS A 243 11.79 -12.74 12.50
CA HIS A 243 12.75 -12.23 11.51
C HIS A 243 12.16 -10.99 10.82
N GLY A 244 12.98 -10.27 10.04
CA GLY A 244 12.57 -9.01 9.40
C GLY A 244 11.45 -9.11 8.37
N GLY A 245 11.03 -10.33 8.00
CA GLY A 245 9.93 -10.62 7.07
C GLY A 245 8.58 -10.89 7.73
N ASN A 246 8.48 -10.92 9.06
CA ASN A 246 7.20 -11.16 9.73
C ASN A 246 6.21 -10.01 9.44
N ALA A 247 4.97 -10.35 9.05
CA ALA A 247 3.91 -9.37 8.81
C ALA A 247 3.56 -8.57 10.08
N VAL A 248 3.59 -9.23 11.25
CA VAL A 248 3.46 -8.61 12.58
C VAL A 248 4.36 -9.36 13.55
N GLY A 249 5.35 -8.67 14.11
CA GLY A 249 6.23 -9.26 15.12
C GLY A 249 5.64 -9.23 16.53
N ALA A 250 6.20 -10.08 17.44
CA ALA A 250 5.90 -10.01 18.87
C ALA A 250 6.42 -8.68 19.45
N VAL A 251 5.58 -8.01 20.24
CA VAL A 251 5.91 -6.69 20.79
C VAL A 251 6.18 -6.80 22.28
N ASP A 252 7.39 -6.46 22.72
CA ASP A 252 7.68 -6.29 24.14
C ASP A 252 6.85 -5.13 24.73
N ARG A 253 5.96 -5.45 25.67
CA ARG A 253 5.11 -4.50 26.36
C ARG A 253 5.54 -4.22 27.79
N ALA A 254 6.79 -4.57 28.17
CA ALA A 254 7.34 -4.37 29.50
C ALA A 254 7.53 -2.89 29.87
N GLY A 255 7.72 -2.01 28.88
CA GLY A 255 7.85 -0.57 29.09
C GLY A 255 6.64 0.05 29.80
N GLY A 256 6.83 0.65 30.97
CA GLY A 256 5.77 1.34 31.73
C GLY A 256 5.13 2.46 30.90
N TRP A 257 3.84 2.69 31.14
CA TRP A 257 3.07 3.76 30.50
C TRP A 257 3.55 5.12 31.02
N ARG A 258 4.31 5.84 30.22
CA ARG A 258 4.62 7.26 30.44
C ARG A 258 3.63 8.06 29.62
N LEU A 259 2.85 8.93 30.29
CA LEU A 259 2.02 9.93 29.61
C LEU A 259 2.95 10.79 28.74
N PRO A 260 2.86 10.75 27.41
CA PRO A 260 3.66 11.63 26.59
C PRO A 260 3.24 13.08 26.86
N ARG A 261 4.20 13.99 27.00
CA ARG A 261 3.94 15.42 26.92
C ARG A 261 3.33 15.69 25.54
N MET A 262 2.00 15.87 25.51
CA MET A 262 1.25 15.93 24.27
C MET A 262 1.38 17.31 23.64
N SER A 263 2.13 17.42 22.55
CA SER A 263 2.03 18.56 21.64
C SER A 263 0.65 18.56 20.96
N ARG A 264 0.19 19.74 20.45
CA ARG A 264 -1.08 19.82 19.68
C ARG A 264 -1.14 18.80 18.53
N LYS A 265 -0.01 18.55 17.84
CA LYS A 265 0.09 17.54 16.78
C LYS A 265 -0.06 16.10 17.30
N ALA A 266 0.52 15.79 18.46
CA ALA A 266 0.39 14.48 19.08
C ALA A 266 -1.04 14.22 19.58
N LEU A 267 -1.71 15.23 20.14
CA LEU A 267 -3.12 15.17 20.54
C LEU A 267 -4.03 14.90 19.34
N HIS A 268 -3.79 15.61 18.23
CA HIS A 268 -4.51 15.43 16.97
C HIS A 268 -4.35 14.02 16.41
N HIS A 269 -3.11 13.52 16.31
CA HIS A 269 -2.82 12.17 15.85
C HIS A 269 -3.45 11.11 16.76
N TRP A 270 -3.44 11.35 18.07
CA TRP A 270 -4.09 10.51 19.07
C TRP A 270 -5.60 10.43 18.84
N PHE A 271 -6.31 11.58 18.70
CA PHE A 271 -7.75 11.61 18.42
C PHE A 271 -8.11 10.88 17.11
N ARG A 272 -7.37 11.09 16.03
CA ARG A 272 -7.59 10.40 14.76
C ARG A 272 -7.48 8.89 14.92
N ARG A 273 -6.42 8.41 15.57
CA ARG A 273 -6.19 6.99 15.85
C ARG A 273 -7.31 6.38 16.68
N LYS A 274 -7.90 7.16 17.59
CA LYS A 274 -8.97 6.72 18.50
C LYS A 274 -10.33 6.63 17.81
N ALA A 275 -10.68 7.60 16.98
CA ALA A 275 -11.88 7.54 16.15
C ALA A 275 -11.84 6.33 15.20
N THR A 276 -10.69 6.06 14.59
CA THR A 276 -10.49 4.88 13.75
C THR A 276 -10.68 3.57 14.54
N SER A 277 -10.13 3.48 15.74
CA SER A 277 -10.29 2.29 16.60
C SER A 277 -11.75 2.03 16.98
N TYR A 278 -12.52 3.08 17.26
CA TYR A 278 -13.95 2.93 17.55
C TYR A 278 -14.73 2.48 16.29
N ALA A 279 -14.47 3.11 15.16
CA ALA A 279 -15.12 2.74 13.90
C ALA A 279 -14.85 1.28 13.52
N LEU A 280 -13.61 0.82 13.70
CA LEU A 280 -13.24 -0.58 13.50
C LEU A 280 -13.98 -1.51 14.46
N ALA A 281 -13.98 -1.23 15.77
CA ALA A 281 -14.69 -2.05 16.75
C ALA A 281 -16.19 -2.13 16.44
N ARG A 282 -16.81 -1.01 16.04
CA ARG A 282 -18.20 -0.96 15.63
C ARG A 282 -18.46 -1.75 14.34
N TYR A 283 -17.58 -1.64 13.35
CA TYR A 283 -17.67 -2.43 12.12
C TYR A 283 -17.62 -3.94 12.42
N LEU A 284 -16.61 -4.37 13.18
CA LEU A 284 -16.47 -5.78 13.56
C LEU A 284 -17.66 -6.27 14.40
N ALA A 285 -18.16 -5.47 15.35
CA ALA A 285 -19.34 -5.80 16.13
C ALA A 285 -20.58 -6.05 15.24
N ARG A 286 -20.77 -5.25 14.19
CA ARG A 286 -21.85 -5.44 13.21
C ARG A 286 -21.64 -6.67 12.36
N CYS A 287 -20.41 -6.92 11.89
CA CYS A 287 -20.11 -8.11 11.12
C CYS A 287 -20.38 -9.39 11.94
N VAL A 288 -19.96 -9.41 13.22
CA VAL A 288 -20.26 -10.53 14.12
C VAL A 288 -21.75 -10.68 14.32
N GLN A 289 -22.49 -9.59 14.59
CA GLN A 289 -23.95 -9.67 14.78
C GLN A 289 -24.67 -10.17 13.53
N ALA A 290 -24.26 -9.70 12.36
CA ALA A 290 -24.85 -10.17 11.09
C ALA A 290 -24.63 -11.67 10.90
N ARG A 291 -23.41 -12.17 11.13
CA ARG A 291 -23.12 -13.61 11.08
C ARG A 291 -23.95 -14.41 12.09
N MET A 292 -24.14 -13.88 13.30
CA MET A 292 -24.90 -14.54 14.35
C MET A 292 -26.42 -14.49 14.13
N SER A 293 -26.93 -13.64 13.26
CA SER A 293 -28.36 -13.54 12.90
C SER A 293 -28.75 -14.34 11.65
N GLU A 294 -27.76 -14.84 10.87
CA GLU A 294 -28.01 -15.66 9.68
C GLU A 294 -28.65 -17.01 10.05
N ALA A 295 -29.67 -17.44 9.33
CA ALA A 295 -30.39 -18.70 9.57
C ALA A 295 -29.51 -19.96 9.51
N VAL A 296 -28.36 -19.89 8.83
CA VAL A 296 -27.34 -20.95 8.74
C VAL A 296 -26.76 -21.30 10.10
N ILE A 297 -26.71 -20.37 11.04
CA ILE A 297 -26.14 -20.57 12.39
C ILE A 297 -27.05 -21.46 13.22
N GLY A 298 -28.34 -21.35 13.07
CA GLY A 298 -29.30 -22.23 13.77
C GLY A 298 -29.18 -23.71 13.43
N THR A 299 -28.54 -24.04 12.30
CA THR A 299 -28.29 -25.44 11.88
C THR A 299 -26.90 -25.94 12.26
N LEU A 300 -25.93 -25.04 12.48
CA LEU A 300 -24.52 -25.40 12.76
C LEU A 300 -24.17 -25.37 14.25
N LEU A 301 -24.91 -24.62 15.05
CA LEU A 301 -24.62 -24.42 16.47
C LEU A 301 -25.80 -24.87 17.34
N GLN A 302 -25.50 -25.32 18.54
CA GLN A 302 -26.56 -25.66 19.51
C GLN A 302 -27.38 -24.43 19.89
N PRO A 303 -28.72 -24.52 20.02
CA PRO A 303 -29.58 -23.43 20.48
C PRO A 303 -29.09 -22.89 21.83
N GLY A 304 -28.84 -21.58 21.92
CA GLY A 304 -28.36 -20.94 23.14
C GLY A 304 -26.83 -20.78 23.26
N ALA A 305 -26.05 -21.28 22.29
CA ALA A 305 -24.58 -21.18 22.32
C ALA A 305 -24.06 -19.79 21.99
N SER A 306 -24.89 -18.89 21.42
CA SER A 306 -24.43 -17.55 21.00
C SER A 306 -24.66 -16.48 22.08
N ASP A 307 -23.61 -15.73 22.41
CA ASP A 307 -23.68 -14.54 23.28
C ASP A 307 -23.16 -13.30 22.57
N THR A 308 -24.07 -12.52 22.00
CA THR A 308 -23.76 -11.23 21.36
C THR A 308 -24.10 -10.02 22.23
N GLU A 309 -24.64 -10.20 23.41
CA GLU A 309 -24.98 -9.08 24.34
C GLU A 309 -23.78 -8.13 24.59
N PRO A 310 -22.52 -8.61 24.72
CA PRO A 310 -21.36 -7.73 24.86
C PRO A 310 -21.13 -6.77 23.70
N LEU A 311 -21.72 -7.00 22.52
CA LEU A 311 -21.62 -6.13 21.35
C LEU A 311 -22.65 -4.98 21.35
N ARG A 312 -23.73 -5.12 22.10
CA ARG A 312 -24.84 -4.17 22.15
C ARG A 312 -24.43 -2.69 22.33
N PRO A 313 -23.42 -2.35 23.15
CA PRO A 313 -22.97 -0.96 23.28
C PRO A 313 -22.39 -0.37 21.99
N TYR A 314 -21.84 -1.19 21.08
CA TYR A 314 -21.29 -0.77 19.78
C TYR A 314 -22.36 -0.59 18.72
N LEU A 315 -23.48 -1.28 18.86
CA LEU A 315 -24.56 -1.32 17.88
C LEU A 315 -25.55 -0.17 18.04
N ARG A 316 -25.66 0.41 19.25
CA ARG A 316 -26.56 1.53 19.51
C ARG A 316 -26.14 2.77 18.72
N ARG A 317 -27.12 3.37 18.02
CA ARG A 317 -26.92 4.50 17.10
C ARG A 317 -26.63 5.83 17.84
N ARG A 318 -27.13 6.03 19.08
CA ARG A 318 -26.99 7.25 19.87
C ARG A 318 -26.44 6.97 21.27
N GLY A 319 -25.66 7.88 21.81
CA GLY A 319 -25.17 7.84 23.19
C GLY A 319 -23.69 8.22 23.34
N LEU A 320 -23.35 8.80 24.48
CA LEU A 320 -22.03 9.36 24.82
C LEU A 320 -20.96 8.29 25.15
N GLY A 321 -21.26 7.00 25.00
CA GLY A 321 -20.29 5.92 25.31
C GLY A 321 -20.14 5.65 26.82
N LEU A 322 -21.13 6.05 27.65
CA LEU A 322 -21.09 5.83 29.10
C LEU A 322 -20.83 4.37 29.55
N PRO A 323 -21.33 3.32 28.84
CA PRO A 323 -20.98 1.94 29.19
C PRO A 323 -19.48 1.66 29.08
N HIS A 324 -18.81 2.20 28.06
CA HIS A 324 -17.37 2.03 27.88
C HIS A 324 -16.58 2.80 28.94
N LEU A 325 -17.06 3.98 29.33
CA LEU A 325 -16.48 4.77 30.41
C LEU A 325 -16.63 4.05 31.75
N ALA A 326 -17.82 3.49 32.03
CA ALA A 326 -18.06 2.71 33.25
C ALA A 326 -17.12 1.48 33.33
N ASP A 327 -16.93 0.77 32.20
CA ASP A 327 -16.00 -0.35 32.12
C ASP A 327 -14.55 0.11 32.34
N ALA A 328 -14.15 1.26 31.77
CA ALA A 328 -12.83 1.83 32.02
C ALA A 328 -12.59 2.13 33.50
N LEU A 329 -13.57 2.76 34.17
CA LEU A 329 -13.49 3.09 35.59
C LEU A 329 -13.45 1.84 36.47
N ARG A 330 -14.29 0.83 36.18
CA ARG A 330 -14.25 -0.47 36.86
C ARG A 330 -12.89 -1.13 36.77
N LEU A 331 -12.28 -1.15 35.59
CA LEU A 331 -10.97 -1.76 35.37
C LEU A 331 -9.84 -1.02 36.10
N LEU A 332 -9.94 0.29 36.21
CA LEU A 332 -9.00 1.11 37.02
C LEU A 332 -9.12 0.83 38.50
N LEU A 333 -10.34 0.64 39.03
CA LEU A 333 -10.59 0.35 40.44
C LEU A 333 -10.01 -1.00 40.88
N VAL A 334 -9.82 -1.94 40.00
CA VAL A 334 -9.20 -3.24 40.29
C VAL A 334 -7.69 -3.13 40.57
N GLY A 335 -7.05 -2.01 40.20
CA GLY A 335 -5.67 -1.69 40.56
C GLY A 335 -4.58 -2.55 39.89
N HIS A 336 -4.91 -3.40 38.93
CA HIS A 336 -3.92 -4.25 38.25
C HIS A 336 -3.28 -3.50 37.04
N PRO A 337 -1.93 -3.46 36.90
CA PRO A 337 -1.27 -2.68 35.86
C PRO A 337 -1.66 -3.05 34.42
N ASP A 338 -2.03 -4.30 34.18
CA ASP A 338 -2.51 -4.74 32.86
C ASP A 338 -3.93 -4.26 32.56
N LEU A 339 -4.73 -4.08 33.58
CA LEU A 339 -6.08 -3.52 33.44
C LEU A 339 -6.07 -2.02 33.15
N ALA A 340 -5.02 -1.28 33.53
CA ALA A 340 -4.86 0.14 33.21
C ALA A 340 -4.76 0.36 31.68
N ARG A 341 -4.13 -0.53 30.94
CA ARG A 341 -4.05 -0.46 29.46
C ARG A 341 -5.39 -0.74 28.81
N ILE A 342 -6.14 -1.68 29.34
CA ILE A 342 -7.48 -2.00 28.87
C ILE A 342 -8.42 -0.85 29.19
N ALA A 343 -8.35 -0.28 30.38
CA ALA A 343 -9.06 0.93 30.74
C ALA A 343 -8.72 2.09 29.78
N ALA A 344 -7.45 2.28 29.45
CA ALA A 344 -7.02 3.26 28.45
C ALA A 344 -7.64 2.98 27.07
N SER A 345 -7.82 1.71 26.70
CA SER A 345 -8.52 1.33 25.45
C SER A 345 -10.01 1.67 25.53
N HIS A 346 -10.66 1.43 26.64
CA HIS A 346 -12.05 1.82 26.85
C HIS A 346 -12.25 3.35 26.86
N PHE A 347 -11.37 4.14 27.50
CA PHE A 347 -11.34 5.60 27.37
C PHE A 347 -11.18 6.05 25.93
N THR A 348 -10.30 5.36 25.20
CA THR A 348 -10.07 5.57 23.79
C THR A 348 -11.33 5.41 22.95
N ILE A 349 -12.07 4.33 23.17
CA ILE A 349 -13.30 4.05 22.42
C ILE A 349 -14.40 5.01 22.86
N THR A 350 -14.47 5.40 24.13
CA THR A 350 -15.39 6.45 24.59
C THR A 350 -15.11 7.78 23.87
N ALA A 351 -13.86 8.20 23.81
CA ALA A 351 -13.45 9.41 23.10
C ALA A 351 -13.73 9.32 21.58
N GLY A 352 -13.46 8.17 20.97
CA GLY A 352 -13.78 7.90 19.57
C GLY A 352 -15.28 7.95 19.29
N ARG A 353 -16.09 7.41 20.20
CA ARG A 353 -17.55 7.46 20.09
C ARG A 353 -18.10 8.87 20.28
N LEU A 354 -17.55 9.67 21.20
CA LEU A 354 -17.91 11.07 21.36
C LEU A 354 -17.60 11.85 20.07
N ALA A 355 -16.40 11.68 19.51
CA ALA A 355 -16.01 12.29 18.26
C ALA A 355 -16.94 11.89 17.10
N TRP A 356 -17.35 10.61 17.07
CA TRP A 356 -18.29 10.11 16.07
C TRP A 356 -19.70 10.71 16.26
N SER A 357 -20.19 10.75 17.48
CA SER A 357 -21.52 11.31 17.79
C SER A 357 -21.58 12.81 17.52
N LEU A 358 -20.50 13.55 17.78
CA LEU A 358 -20.37 14.94 17.38
C LEU A 358 -20.40 15.11 15.87
N ARG A 359 -19.71 14.25 15.14
CA ARG A 359 -19.73 14.25 13.66
C ARG A 359 -21.13 13.97 13.11
N GLU A 360 -21.88 13.02 13.67
CA GLU A 360 -23.26 12.74 13.27
C GLU A 360 -24.25 13.87 13.66
N ALA A 361 -23.99 14.58 14.76
CA ALA A 361 -24.81 15.69 15.22
C ALA A 361 -24.53 17.01 14.49
N LEU A 362 -23.30 17.20 14.03
CA LEU A 362 -22.87 18.36 13.26
C LEU A 362 -23.25 18.13 11.81
N GLY A 363 -24.25 18.80 11.31
CA GLY A 363 -24.65 18.72 9.91
C GLY A 363 -23.49 19.03 8.93
N PRO A 364 -23.66 18.70 7.63
CA PRO A 364 -22.58 18.84 6.62
C PRO A 364 -21.94 20.23 6.58
N GLY A 365 -22.71 21.29 6.80
CA GLY A 365 -22.21 22.67 6.78
C GLY A 365 -21.27 23.03 7.93
N LEU A 366 -21.54 22.51 9.15
CA LEU A 366 -20.68 22.76 10.31
C LEU A 366 -19.44 21.84 10.28
N LEU A 367 -19.57 20.63 9.72
CA LEU A 367 -18.42 19.76 9.42
C LEU A 367 -17.48 20.40 8.40
N ALA A 368 -18.02 21.05 7.34
CA ALA A 368 -17.23 21.81 6.37
C ALA A 368 -16.55 23.02 7.02
N ALA A 369 -17.21 23.70 7.97
CA ALA A 369 -16.63 24.83 8.71
C ALA A 369 -15.50 24.36 9.67
N LEU A 370 -15.67 23.24 10.35
CA LEU A 370 -14.64 22.64 11.20
C LEU A 370 -13.49 22.01 10.39
N ALA A 371 -13.77 21.53 9.19
CA ALA A 371 -12.76 21.04 8.26
C ALA A 371 -11.81 22.15 7.78
N ARG A 372 -12.22 23.43 7.82
CA ARG A 372 -11.32 24.57 7.57
C ARG A 372 -10.22 24.68 8.65
N PHE A 373 -10.46 24.21 9.86
CA PHE A 373 -9.46 24.21 10.94
C PHE A 373 -8.64 22.90 10.96
N ASP A 374 -9.20 21.78 10.54
CA ASP A 374 -8.46 20.50 10.41
C ASP A 374 -9.24 19.44 9.64
N THR A 375 -8.98 19.34 8.33
CA THR A 375 -9.59 18.33 7.43
C THR A 375 -9.30 16.90 7.84
N ARG A 376 -8.25 16.65 8.63
CA ARG A 376 -7.77 15.32 8.99
C ARG A 376 -8.48 14.71 10.19
N LEU A 377 -9.12 15.54 11.04
CA LEU A 377 -9.83 15.10 12.25
C LEU A 377 -11.11 14.33 11.90
N PHE A 378 -11.72 14.62 10.76
CA PHE A 378 -13.05 14.14 10.39
C PHE A 378 -13.05 13.27 9.11
N SER A 379 -11.93 13.12 8.40
CA SER A 379 -11.81 12.19 7.29
C SER A 379 -11.51 10.78 7.79
N LEU A 380 -12.51 9.91 7.80
CA LEU A 380 -12.30 8.47 7.87
C LEU A 380 -11.82 7.99 6.51
N SER A 381 -10.90 7.03 6.50
CA SER A 381 -10.57 6.32 5.27
C SER A 381 -11.85 5.77 4.63
N PRO A 382 -12.02 5.87 3.31
CA PRO A 382 -13.26 5.45 2.62
C PRO A 382 -13.72 4.02 2.95
N GLY A 383 -12.80 3.12 3.31
CA GLY A 383 -13.11 1.75 3.68
C GLY A 383 -13.62 1.53 5.10
N LEU A 384 -13.75 2.58 5.92
CA LEU A 384 -14.29 2.50 7.30
C LEU A 384 -15.70 3.07 7.41
N ALA A 385 -16.38 3.34 6.31
CA ALA A 385 -17.80 3.66 6.35
C ALA A 385 -18.53 2.50 7.05
N PRO A 386 -19.24 2.75 8.15
CA PRO A 386 -20.00 1.68 8.79
C PRO A 386 -21.06 1.18 7.80
N PRO A 387 -21.37 -0.13 7.78
CA PRO A 387 -22.44 -0.66 6.93
C PRO A 387 -23.71 0.15 7.15
N ALA A 388 -24.47 0.43 6.08
CA ALA A 388 -25.72 1.15 6.16
C ALA A 388 -26.69 0.40 7.08
N LEU A 389 -27.45 1.13 7.89
CA LEU A 389 -28.48 0.57 8.75
C LEU A 389 -29.84 1.02 8.25
N ASP A 390 -30.84 0.14 8.32
CA ASP A 390 -32.24 0.50 8.09
C ASP A 390 -32.75 1.45 9.21
N SER A 391 -33.97 1.95 9.05
CA SER A 391 -34.61 2.84 10.01
C SER A 391 -34.79 2.21 11.41
N ALA A 392 -34.77 0.89 11.53
CA ALA A 392 -34.85 0.13 12.77
C ALA A 392 -33.46 -0.10 13.40
N GLY A 393 -32.36 0.26 12.72
CA GLY A 393 -30.99 0.07 13.22
C GLY A 393 -30.39 -1.30 12.86
N ASN A 394 -31.05 -2.09 12.00
CA ASN A 394 -30.50 -3.33 11.48
C ASN A 394 -29.54 -3.04 10.33
N VAL A 395 -28.56 -3.91 10.16
CA VAL A 395 -27.64 -3.82 9.01
C VAL A 395 -28.46 -4.06 7.74
N VAL A 396 -28.45 -3.10 6.81
CA VAL A 396 -29.10 -3.27 5.51
C VAL A 396 -28.41 -4.42 4.79
N GLN A 397 -29.15 -5.48 4.50
CA GLN A 397 -28.63 -6.71 3.88
C GLN A 397 -27.85 -6.47 2.57
N GLN A 398 -28.10 -5.35 1.87
CA GLN A 398 -27.41 -5.00 0.64
C GLN A 398 -25.90 -4.73 0.80
N GLU A 399 -25.41 -4.31 1.99
CA GLU A 399 -23.97 -4.11 2.22
C GLU A 399 -23.28 -5.30 2.92
N LEU A 400 -24.06 -6.17 3.52
CA LEU A 400 -23.64 -7.45 4.08
C LEU A 400 -24.30 -8.63 3.35
N ALA A 401 -24.86 -8.40 2.17
CA ALA A 401 -25.33 -9.47 1.30
C ALA A 401 -24.14 -10.33 0.84
N LEU A 402 -23.58 -10.99 1.81
CA LEU A 402 -22.97 -12.27 1.69
C LEU A 402 -24.11 -13.32 1.66
N ALA A 403 -25.14 -13.07 0.83
CA ALA A 403 -25.84 -14.19 0.25
C ALA A 403 -24.73 -15.10 -0.27
N PRO A 404 -24.79 -16.44 -0.08
CA PRO A 404 -23.81 -17.30 -0.73
C PRO A 404 -23.75 -16.83 -2.16
N GLU A 405 -22.59 -16.26 -2.55
CA GLU A 405 -22.36 -15.93 -3.95
C GLU A 405 -22.69 -17.21 -4.69
N PRO A 406 -23.52 -17.18 -5.72
CA PRO A 406 -23.71 -18.36 -6.54
C PRO A 406 -22.32 -18.85 -6.88
N PRO A 407 -22.06 -20.17 -6.88
CA PRO A 407 -20.73 -20.71 -7.12
C PRO A 407 -20.11 -19.96 -8.28
N ALA A 408 -18.83 -19.64 -8.22
CA ALA A 408 -18.16 -18.71 -9.17
C ALA A 408 -18.48 -19.04 -10.65
N SER A 409 -18.81 -20.29 -10.94
CA SER A 409 -19.32 -20.80 -12.22
C SER A 409 -20.70 -20.24 -12.65
N GLN A 410 -21.47 -19.60 -11.78
CA GLN A 410 -22.81 -19.05 -12.10
C GLN A 410 -22.86 -17.52 -12.08
N ARG A 411 -21.82 -16.83 -11.63
CA ARG A 411 -21.75 -15.37 -11.60
C ARG A 411 -21.22 -14.86 -12.93
N ILE A 412 -22.11 -14.38 -13.79
CA ILE A 412 -21.72 -13.64 -14.99
C ILE A 412 -21.29 -12.24 -14.53
N ARG A 413 -19.97 -12.02 -14.43
CA ARG A 413 -19.43 -10.67 -14.18
C ARG A 413 -19.40 -9.92 -15.51
N PRO A 414 -19.92 -8.69 -15.58
CA PRO A 414 -19.76 -7.86 -16.76
C PRO A 414 -18.27 -7.65 -17.05
N ALA A 415 -17.85 -7.77 -18.30
CA ALA A 415 -16.44 -7.57 -18.69
C ALA A 415 -15.86 -6.24 -18.21
N VAL A 416 -16.74 -5.26 -17.98
CA VAL A 416 -16.39 -3.93 -17.47
C VAL A 416 -15.75 -3.96 -16.07
N GLU A 417 -16.07 -4.93 -15.24
CA GLU A 417 -15.50 -5.09 -13.89
C GLU A 417 -14.02 -5.53 -13.90
N TYR A 418 -13.55 -6.12 -15.01
CA TYR A 418 -12.14 -6.52 -15.19
C TYR A 418 -11.26 -5.44 -15.79
N ILE A 419 -11.86 -4.33 -16.26
CA ILE A 419 -11.14 -3.23 -16.86
C ILE A 419 -10.75 -2.24 -15.76
N ASP A 420 -9.47 -1.85 -15.68
CA ASP A 420 -9.00 -0.80 -14.76
C ASP A 420 -9.88 0.46 -14.94
N ALA A 421 -10.58 0.83 -13.87
CA ALA A 421 -11.54 1.92 -13.89
C ALA A 421 -10.90 3.26 -14.29
N ARG A 422 -9.61 3.45 -13.99
CA ARG A 422 -8.87 4.67 -14.34
C ARG A 422 -8.76 4.90 -15.84
N LYS A 423 -8.88 3.85 -16.67
CA LYS A 423 -8.81 3.94 -18.14
C LYS A 423 -10.09 4.50 -18.78
N ARG A 424 -11.07 4.90 -17.99
CA ARG A 424 -12.36 5.39 -18.48
C ARG A 424 -12.73 6.69 -17.77
N PRO A 425 -13.33 7.65 -18.50
CA PRO A 425 -13.89 8.81 -17.82
C PRO A 425 -14.97 8.36 -16.83
N SER A 426 -14.93 8.89 -15.60
CA SER A 426 -15.93 8.65 -14.55
C SER A 426 -17.09 9.67 -14.63
N TRP A 427 -17.08 10.54 -15.65
CA TRP A 427 -18.08 11.57 -15.89
C TRP A 427 -18.72 11.38 -17.26
N THR A 428 -19.92 11.92 -17.42
CA THR A 428 -20.60 12.01 -18.71
C THR A 428 -20.12 13.25 -19.47
N PRO A 429 -19.44 13.13 -20.63
CA PRO A 429 -19.06 14.26 -21.43
C PRO A 429 -20.31 14.89 -22.09
N ARG A 430 -20.48 16.21 -21.93
CA ARG A 430 -21.53 16.99 -22.59
C ARG A 430 -20.87 17.93 -23.58
N LEU A 431 -21.32 17.97 -24.83
CA LEU A 431 -20.77 18.84 -25.87
C LEU A 431 -21.55 20.17 -25.91
N ASP A 432 -21.55 20.89 -24.80
CA ASP A 432 -22.31 22.14 -24.60
C ASP A 432 -21.42 23.32 -24.18
N ALA A 433 -20.10 23.18 -24.18
CA ALA A 433 -19.19 24.28 -23.91
C ALA A 433 -19.17 25.25 -25.09
N ALA A 434 -19.21 26.57 -24.81
CA ALA A 434 -19.28 27.60 -25.80
C ALA A 434 -17.98 27.80 -26.60
N GLU A 435 -16.84 27.47 -26.01
CA GLU A 435 -15.52 27.70 -26.60
C GLU A 435 -14.59 26.52 -26.33
N PRO A 436 -13.67 26.23 -27.28
CA PRO A 436 -12.67 25.17 -27.10
C PRO A 436 -11.66 25.53 -26.02
N ALA A 437 -11.14 24.49 -25.37
CA ALA A 437 -10.15 24.59 -24.30
C ALA A 437 -9.06 23.52 -24.42
N LEU A 438 -7.92 23.77 -23.84
CA LEU A 438 -6.99 22.73 -23.47
C LEU A 438 -7.56 21.99 -22.26
N VAL A 439 -7.85 20.69 -22.42
CA VAL A 439 -8.38 19.83 -21.35
C VAL A 439 -7.23 19.06 -20.72
N LEU A 440 -6.77 19.53 -19.56
CA LEU A 440 -5.70 18.91 -18.82
C LEU A 440 -6.26 17.81 -17.90
N LEU A 441 -5.91 16.55 -18.16
CA LEU A 441 -6.29 15.38 -17.35
C LEU A 441 -5.20 15.06 -16.35
N VAL A 442 -5.49 15.23 -15.05
CA VAL A 442 -4.55 14.97 -13.96
C VAL A 442 -5.14 13.99 -12.97
N PRO A 443 -4.32 13.16 -12.30
CA PRO A 443 -4.83 12.22 -11.30
C PRO A 443 -5.59 12.90 -10.16
N THR A 444 -5.10 14.06 -9.70
CA THR A 444 -5.70 14.80 -8.58
C THR A 444 -5.44 16.30 -8.70
N LEU A 445 -6.34 17.09 -8.12
CA LEU A 445 -6.18 18.54 -7.90
C LEU A 445 -6.10 18.88 -6.41
N ASN A 446 -5.99 17.88 -5.52
CA ASN A 446 -5.82 18.08 -4.09
C ASN A 446 -4.39 18.56 -3.77
N PRO A 447 -4.20 19.68 -3.08
CA PRO A 447 -2.86 20.25 -2.82
C PRO A 447 -1.91 19.30 -2.10
N SER A 448 -2.43 18.47 -1.18
CA SER A 448 -1.63 17.51 -0.40
C SER A 448 -1.11 16.32 -1.21
N GLU A 449 -1.65 16.10 -2.41
CA GLU A 449 -1.40 14.95 -3.26
C GLU A 449 -0.82 15.33 -4.63
N ALA A 450 -0.78 16.63 -4.94
CA ALA A 450 -0.19 17.17 -6.16
C ALA A 450 1.35 17.20 -6.06
N PHE A 451 1.97 16.02 -6.17
CA PHE A 451 3.42 15.89 -6.15
C PHE A 451 4.07 16.38 -7.46
N ALA A 452 5.40 16.41 -7.49
CA ALA A 452 6.22 17.05 -8.54
C ALA A 452 5.68 16.91 -9.98
N GLY A 453 5.30 15.73 -10.42
CA GLY A 453 4.79 15.50 -11.78
C GLY A 453 3.43 16.16 -12.03
N ILE A 454 2.51 16.06 -11.09
CA ILE A 454 1.18 16.70 -11.19
C ILE A 454 1.34 18.21 -11.11
N ALA A 455 2.20 18.71 -10.22
CA ALA A 455 2.50 20.13 -10.11
C ALA A 455 3.07 20.71 -11.43
N THR A 456 4.00 19.98 -12.07
CA THR A 456 4.53 20.37 -13.41
C THR A 456 3.42 20.46 -14.46
N ALA A 457 2.49 19.51 -14.49
CA ALA A 457 1.35 19.56 -15.42
C ALA A 457 0.44 20.78 -15.16
N ILE A 458 0.17 21.06 -13.89
CA ILE A 458 -0.61 22.25 -13.47
C ILE A 458 0.11 23.53 -13.88
N ASP A 459 1.45 23.62 -13.70
CA ASP A 459 2.25 24.78 -14.12
C ASP A 459 2.19 25.00 -15.63
N ILE A 460 2.22 23.94 -16.43
CA ILE A 460 2.02 24.01 -17.88
C ILE A 460 0.63 24.58 -18.20
N GLY A 461 -0.41 24.09 -17.54
CA GLY A 461 -1.77 24.61 -17.72
C GLY A 461 -1.90 26.10 -17.35
N ILE A 462 -1.31 26.51 -16.22
CA ILE A 462 -1.27 27.91 -15.78
C ILE A 462 -0.51 28.77 -16.79
N GLY A 463 0.66 28.32 -17.23
CA GLY A 463 1.50 29.02 -18.19
C GLY A 463 0.82 29.22 -19.56
N LEU A 464 0.03 28.24 -20.02
CA LEU A 464 -0.77 28.38 -21.24
C LEU A 464 -1.98 29.29 -21.05
N ALA A 465 -2.61 29.25 -19.87
CA ALA A 465 -3.68 30.20 -19.55
C ALA A 465 -3.19 31.65 -19.51
N ALA A 466 -1.97 31.88 -19.02
CA ALA A 466 -1.32 33.21 -19.06
C ALA A 466 -1.06 33.69 -20.48
N ARG A 467 -0.89 32.81 -21.45
CA ARG A 467 -0.71 33.05 -22.87
C ARG A 467 -2.02 33.19 -23.66
N GLY A 468 -3.14 33.22 -22.95
CA GLY A 468 -4.47 33.49 -23.49
C GLY A 468 -5.33 32.28 -23.78
N HIS A 469 -4.83 31.04 -23.57
CA HIS A 469 -5.60 29.84 -23.81
C HIS A 469 -6.61 29.59 -22.66
N ARG A 470 -7.78 29.06 -22.98
CA ARG A 470 -8.69 28.48 -21.97
C ARG A 470 -8.17 27.12 -21.54
N VAL A 471 -8.17 26.84 -20.25
CA VAL A 471 -7.68 25.57 -19.68
C VAL A 471 -8.75 25.01 -18.77
N ARG A 472 -9.12 23.76 -19.03
CA ARG A 472 -10.03 22.98 -18.19
C ARG A 472 -9.24 21.86 -17.53
N MET A 473 -9.04 21.93 -16.22
CA MET A 473 -8.32 20.91 -15.46
C MET A 473 -9.33 19.93 -14.85
N ILE A 474 -9.14 18.65 -15.11
CA ILE A 474 -10.04 17.57 -14.65
C ILE A 474 -9.25 16.59 -13.81
N ALA A 475 -9.64 16.41 -12.53
CA ALA A 475 -9.13 15.35 -11.66
C ALA A 475 -9.80 14.03 -12.05
N THR A 476 -8.99 13.01 -12.37
CA THR A 476 -9.49 11.72 -12.91
C THR A 476 -9.56 10.59 -11.90
N ASP A 477 -8.73 10.61 -10.82
CA ASP A 477 -8.54 9.46 -9.93
C ASP A 477 -9.07 9.72 -8.52
N LEU A 478 -8.84 10.93 -8.01
CA LEU A 478 -9.22 11.28 -6.66
C LEU A 478 -10.21 12.45 -6.67
N PRO A 479 -11.29 12.38 -5.88
CA PRO A 479 -12.24 13.46 -5.77
C PRO A 479 -11.56 14.70 -5.16
N MET A 480 -11.95 15.88 -5.57
CA MET A 480 -11.52 17.13 -4.93
C MET A 480 -12.14 17.21 -3.53
N ALA A 481 -11.34 16.89 -2.51
CA ALA A 481 -11.79 16.89 -1.13
C ALA A 481 -12.24 18.28 -0.65
N ASN A 482 -11.60 19.33 -1.16
CA ASN A 482 -11.95 20.72 -0.90
C ASN A 482 -11.72 21.54 -2.19
N PRO A 483 -12.77 21.81 -2.99
CA PRO A 483 -12.66 22.57 -4.23
C PRO A 483 -12.10 23.98 -4.04
N ALA A 484 -12.40 24.64 -2.92
CA ALA A 484 -11.86 25.96 -2.61
C ALA A 484 -10.34 25.93 -2.38
N ALA A 485 -9.85 24.92 -1.64
CA ALA A 485 -8.41 24.75 -1.44
C ALA A 485 -7.68 24.34 -2.74
N SER A 486 -8.32 23.54 -3.61
CA SER A 486 -7.77 23.23 -4.93
C SER A 486 -7.71 24.49 -5.81
N ARG A 487 -8.72 25.35 -5.74
CA ARG A 487 -8.72 26.63 -6.44
C ARG A 487 -7.62 27.55 -5.91
N GLU A 488 -7.54 27.73 -4.60
CA GLU A 488 -6.50 28.51 -3.94
C GLU A 488 -5.09 28.02 -4.28
N PHE A 489 -4.90 26.70 -4.35
CA PHE A 489 -3.63 26.09 -4.73
C PHE A 489 -3.20 26.48 -6.15
N VAL A 490 -4.12 26.43 -7.11
CA VAL A 490 -3.85 26.83 -8.51
C VAL A 490 -3.61 28.34 -8.61
N ASP A 491 -4.39 29.16 -7.89
CA ASP A 491 -4.25 30.62 -7.88
C ASP A 491 -2.94 31.06 -7.25
N ASN A 492 -2.53 30.45 -6.14
CA ASN A 492 -1.24 30.72 -5.48
C ASN A 492 -0.05 30.36 -6.38
N ARG A 493 -0.16 29.26 -7.16
CA ARG A 493 0.87 28.89 -8.12
C ARG A 493 0.93 29.83 -9.31
N ALA A 494 -0.21 30.35 -9.76
CA ALA A 494 -0.24 31.37 -10.82
C ALA A 494 0.44 32.68 -10.39
N GLY A 495 0.36 33.04 -9.11
CA GLY A 495 0.97 34.24 -8.55
C GLY A 495 0.50 35.54 -9.18
N SER A 496 1.03 36.66 -8.69
CA SER A 496 0.72 38.00 -9.20
C SER A 496 1.29 38.26 -10.60
N ALA A 497 2.35 37.56 -11.00
CA ALA A 497 3.01 37.75 -12.31
C ALA A 497 2.17 37.23 -13.49
N GLN A 498 1.17 36.40 -13.23
CA GLN A 498 0.27 35.82 -14.24
C GLN A 498 -1.19 36.29 -14.02
N ALA A 499 -1.36 37.52 -13.64
CA ALA A 499 -2.69 38.14 -13.45
C ALA A 499 -3.57 37.91 -14.69
N GLY A 500 -4.76 37.34 -14.49
CA GLY A 500 -5.69 37.01 -15.57
C GLY A 500 -5.61 35.54 -16.05
N ALA A 501 -4.57 34.78 -15.73
CA ALA A 501 -4.53 33.32 -16.02
C ALA A 501 -5.62 32.56 -15.26
N ALA A 502 -5.82 32.88 -14.00
CA ALA A 502 -6.83 32.25 -13.13
C ALA A 502 -8.26 32.32 -13.71
N ALA A 503 -8.62 33.44 -14.36
CA ALA A 503 -9.93 33.61 -14.99
C ALA A 503 -10.16 32.69 -16.21
N ARG A 504 -9.10 32.18 -16.81
CA ARG A 504 -9.15 31.25 -17.96
C ARG A 504 -9.07 29.79 -17.56
N ILE A 505 -8.90 29.50 -16.24
CA ILE A 505 -8.77 28.14 -15.74
C ILE A 505 -10.06 27.71 -15.03
N SER A 506 -10.68 26.64 -15.48
CA SER A 506 -11.76 25.95 -14.76
C SER A 506 -11.25 24.63 -14.15
N LEU A 507 -11.70 24.31 -12.93
CA LEU A 507 -11.37 23.07 -12.22
C LEU A 507 -12.60 22.21 -12.14
N HIS A 508 -12.44 20.94 -12.48
CA HIS A 508 -13.51 19.95 -12.49
C HIS A 508 -13.09 18.68 -11.77
N CYS A 509 -14.04 18.06 -11.08
CA CYS A 509 -13.85 16.74 -10.50
C CYS A 509 -14.48 15.70 -11.42
N GLY A 510 -13.70 14.81 -12.01
CA GLY A 510 -14.20 13.69 -12.78
C GLY A 510 -14.81 12.62 -11.90
N ILE A 511 -14.43 12.57 -10.61
CA ILE A 511 -14.96 11.63 -9.63
C ILE A 511 -15.69 12.42 -8.55
N THR A 512 -17.01 12.33 -8.53
CA THR A 512 -17.83 12.94 -7.47
C THR A 512 -18.42 11.85 -6.59
N GLY A 513 -18.30 12.00 -5.27
CA GLY A 513 -18.99 11.17 -4.29
C GLY A 513 -20.47 11.53 -4.11
N ASP A 514 -20.94 12.59 -4.76
CA ASP A 514 -22.30 13.09 -4.65
C ASP A 514 -22.99 13.00 -6.02
N HIS A 515 -23.63 11.88 -6.27
CA HIS A 515 -24.42 11.61 -7.49
C HIS A 515 -25.84 12.17 -7.30
N SER A 516 -26.00 13.46 -7.35
CA SER A 516 -27.30 14.12 -7.18
C SER A 516 -28.15 14.20 -8.46
N GLY A 517 -27.89 13.38 -9.47
CA GLY A 517 -28.70 13.34 -10.69
C GLY A 517 -28.71 11.98 -11.37
N PRO A 518 -29.76 11.67 -12.14
CA PRO A 518 -29.92 10.39 -12.83
C PRO A 518 -28.83 10.12 -13.89
N ASP A 519 -28.08 11.14 -14.33
CA ASP A 519 -27.11 11.04 -15.43
C ASP A 519 -25.63 11.16 -14.97
N GLY A 520 -25.36 11.15 -13.65
CA GLY A 520 -24.01 11.35 -13.11
C GLY A 520 -23.44 12.77 -13.34
N PRO A 521 -22.21 13.03 -12.87
CA PRO A 521 -21.60 14.34 -13.04
C PRO A 521 -21.19 14.54 -14.49
N GLY A 522 -21.90 15.43 -15.19
CA GLY A 522 -21.56 15.85 -16.55
C GLY A 522 -20.48 16.93 -16.53
N ILE A 523 -19.45 16.80 -17.36
CA ILE A 523 -18.48 17.86 -17.63
C ILE A 523 -18.67 18.37 -19.05
N SER A 524 -18.79 19.71 -19.18
CA SER A 524 -18.94 20.37 -20.47
C SER A 524 -17.64 20.33 -21.27
N HIS A 525 -17.71 19.87 -22.51
CA HIS A 525 -16.65 19.83 -23.51
C HIS A 525 -17.08 20.61 -24.76
N HIS A 526 -16.11 20.96 -25.58
CA HIS A 526 -16.33 21.52 -26.90
C HIS A 526 -15.75 20.54 -27.95
N PRO A 527 -16.37 20.35 -29.13
CA PRO A 527 -15.80 19.49 -30.17
C PRO A 527 -14.37 19.83 -30.55
N GLY A 528 -13.94 21.10 -30.45
CA GLY A 528 -12.59 21.59 -30.68
C GLY A 528 -11.67 21.52 -29.45
N ASP A 529 -12.05 20.85 -28.37
CA ASP A 529 -11.15 20.66 -27.22
C ASP A 529 -9.91 19.87 -27.62
N VAL A 530 -8.75 20.25 -27.06
CA VAL A 530 -7.48 19.53 -27.18
C VAL A 530 -7.15 18.93 -25.82
N PHE A 531 -7.00 17.60 -25.76
CA PHE A 531 -6.68 16.92 -24.51
C PHE A 531 -5.18 16.89 -24.24
N LEU A 532 -4.77 17.07 -22.97
CA LEU A 532 -3.40 16.82 -22.48
C LEU A 532 -3.46 15.76 -21.39
N ALA A 533 -2.97 14.57 -21.72
CA ALA A 533 -2.82 13.46 -20.79
C ALA A 533 -1.51 13.59 -19.99
N THR A 534 -1.48 13.14 -18.73
CA THR A 534 -0.33 13.28 -17.83
C THR A 534 0.12 11.99 -17.16
N ALA A 535 -0.62 10.90 -17.37
CA ALA A 535 -0.31 9.55 -16.92
C ALA A 535 -0.87 8.54 -17.93
N TRP A 536 -0.37 7.30 -17.93
CA TRP A 536 -0.77 6.29 -18.92
C TRP A 536 -2.29 6.05 -18.95
N TRP A 537 -2.95 6.04 -17.81
CA TRP A 537 -4.41 5.85 -17.76
C TRP A 537 -5.17 7.09 -18.23
N THR A 538 -4.66 8.31 -18.00
CA THR A 538 -5.28 9.53 -18.53
C THR A 538 -5.16 9.60 -20.05
N ALA A 539 -4.12 8.97 -20.65
CA ALA A 539 -4.02 8.77 -22.10
C ALA A 539 -5.16 7.88 -22.62
N HIS A 540 -5.47 6.79 -21.91
CA HIS A 540 -6.62 5.96 -22.23
C HIS A 540 -7.94 6.73 -22.12
N VAL A 541 -8.10 7.59 -21.10
CA VAL A 541 -9.28 8.46 -20.95
C VAL A 541 -9.40 9.43 -22.12
N ALA A 542 -8.32 10.13 -22.48
CA ALA A 542 -8.28 11.06 -23.61
C ALA A 542 -8.67 10.36 -24.92
N GLN A 543 -8.06 9.22 -25.22
CA GLN A 543 -8.35 8.45 -26.42
C GLN A 543 -9.80 7.97 -26.49
N ARG A 544 -10.38 7.57 -25.34
CA ARG A 544 -11.80 7.15 -25.27
C ARG A 544 -12.75 8.33 -25.51
N LEU A 545 -12.47 9.48 -24.93
CA LEU A 545 -13.26 10.68 -25.14
C LEU A 545 -13.24 11.10 -26.62
N ILE A 546 -12.05 11.10 -27.22
CA ILE A 546 -11.88 11.43 -28.65
C ILE A 546 -12.64 10.44 -29.54
N ARG A 547 -12.61 9.15 -29.24
CA ARG A 547 -13.30 8.13 -30.07
C ARG A 547 -14.80 8.05 -29.85
N ALA A 548 -15.27 8.38 -28.65
CA ALA A 548 -16.68 8.24 -28.30
C ALA A 548 -17.50 9.49 -28.62
N GLN A 549 -16.87 10.63 -28.88
CA GLN A 549 -17.51 11.92 -29.15
C GLN A 549 -17.07 12.46 -30.52
N PRO A 550 -17.88 13.31 -31.19
CA PRO A 550 -17.52 13.93 -32.46
C PRO A 550 -16.50 15.07 -32.25
N MET A 551 -15.29 14.71 -31.80
CA MET A 551 -14.21 15.66 -31.59
C MET A 551 -13.54 16.01 -32.94
N HIS A 552 -13.12 17.27 -33.10
CA HIS A 552 -12.43 17.73 -34.31
C HIS A 552 -11.00 17.21 -34.41
N HIS A 553 -10.36 16.91 -33.26
CA HIS A 553 -8.97 16.44 -33.19
C HIS A 553 -8.94 14.96 -32.86
N SER A 554 -8.23 14.16 -33.68
CA SER A 554 -8.02 12.72 -33.46
C SER A 554 -6.87 12.43 -32.49
N ARG A 555 -5.98 13.40 -32.27
CA ARG A 555 -4.78 13.30 -31.46
C ARG A 555 -4.92 14.07 -30.17
N PHE A 556 -4.23 13.61 -29.12
CA PHE A 556 -4.07 14.35 -27.86
C PHE A 556 -2.59 14.68 -27.61
N LEU A 557 -2.31 15.60 -26.72
CA LEU A 557 -0.98 15.87 -26.18
C LEU A 557 -0.72 14.92 -25.02
N TYR A 558 0.51 14.38 -24.94
CA TYR A 558 0.87 13.48 -23.84
C TYR A 558 2.13 13.97 -23.15
N LEU A 559 1.99 14.48 -21.92
CA LEU A 559 3.08 14.85 -21.03
C LEU A 559 3.67 13.61 -20.40
N ILE A 560 4.78 13.15 -20.92
CA ILE A 560 5.48 11.94 -20.48
C ILE A 560 6.58 12.35 -19.50
N GLN A 561 6.45 11.92 -18.25
CA GLN A 561 7.34 12.35 -17.16
C GLN A 561 8.24 11.23 -16.64
N ASP A 562 7.95 9.98 -16.97
CA ASP A 562 8.81 8.81 -16.75
C ASP A 562 8.42 7.71 -17.74
N PHE A 563 9.16 6.61 -17.77
CA PHE A 563 8.75 5.40 -18.45
C PHE A 563 7.88 4.57 -17.49
N GLU A 564 6.59 4.91 -17.45
CA GLU A 564 5.64 4.43 -16.45
C GLU A 564 5.44 2.90 -16.41
N PRO A 565 5.60 2.11 -17.50
CA PRO A 565 5.57 0.65 -17.39
C PRO A 565 6.50 0.10 -16.31
N ASN A 566 7.68 0.70 -16.11
CA ASN A 566 8.64 0.28 -15.10
C ASN A 566 8.19 0.49 -13.64
N PHE A 567 7.03 1.10 -13.41
CA PHE A 567 6.46 1.22 -12.07
C PHE A 567 5.71 -0.03 -11.62
N TYR A 568 5.49 -0.97 -12.53
CA TYR A 568 4.66 -2.14 -12.31
C TYR A 568 5.42 -3.43 -12.61
N PRO A 569 5.16 -4.53 -11.90
CA PRO A 569 5.58 -5.86 -12.31
C PRO A 569 5.06 -6.19 -13.71
N TRP A 570 5.74 -7.07 -14.43
CA TRP A 570 5.31 -7.53 -15.76
C TRP A 570 3.92 -8.19 -15.64
N GLY A 571 2.92 -7.59 -16.27
CA GLY A 571 1.54 -8.03 -16.19
C GLY A 571 0.60 -7.06 -16.89
N THR A 572 -0.70 -7.15 -16.62
CA THR A 572 -1.73 -6.35 -17.29
C THR A 572 -1.49 -4.85 -17.16
N VAL A 573 -1.14 -4.36 -15.96
CA VAL A 573 -0.92 -2.92 -15.74
C VAL A 573 0.32 -2.42 -16.49
N TYR A 574 1.40 -3.22 -16.53
CA TYR A 574 2.57 -2.94 -17.35
C TYR A 574 2.19 -2.84 -18.83
N ALA A 575 1.44 -3.84 -19.35
CA ALA A 575 0.99 -3.88 -20.74
C ALA A 575 0.06 -2.71 -21.07
N ASP A 576 -0.86 -2.34 -20.19
CA ASP A 576 -1.75 -1.18 -20.35
C ASP A 576 -0.98 0.14 -20.39
N ALA A 577 0.02 0.29 -19.53
CA ALA A 577 0.89 1.46 -19.53
C ALA A 577 1.72 1.52 -20.81
N ALA A 578 2.31 0.40 -21.25
CA ALA A 578 3.05 0.33 -22.50
C ALA A 578 2.15 0.59 -23.73
N ALA A 579 0.91 0.10 -23.71
CA ALA A 579 -0.06 0.31 -24.78
C ALA A 579 -0.44 1.80 -24.96
N SER A 580 -0.33 2.64 -23.91
CA SER A 580 -0.59 4.07 -24.03
C SER A 580 0.40 4.76 -24.99
N TYR A 581 1.61 4.22 -25.11
CA TYR A 581 2.65 4.74 -26.01
C TYR A 581 2.49 4.31 -27.48
N ALA A 582 1.55 3.42 -27.78
CA ALA A 582 1.17 3.05 -29.14
C ALA A 582 -0.05 3.83 -29.66
N MET A 583 -0.60 4.76 -28.86
CA MET A 583 -1.74 5.60 -29.24
C MET A 583 -1.32 6.72 -30.20
N ASP A 584 -2.30 7.40 -30.81
CA ASP A 584 -2.06 8.58 -31.64
C ASP A 584 -2.00 9.85 -30.77
N TYR A 585 -0.79 10.28 -30.44
CA TYR A 585 -0.54 11.45 -29.60
C TYR A 585 0.67 12.29 -30.07
N THR A 586 0.73 13.52 -29.58
CA THR A 586 1.92 14.36 -29.71
C THR A 586 2.67 14.34 -28.36
N PRO A 587 3.89 13.79 -28.29
CA PRO A 587 4.62 13.64 -27.04
C PRO A 587 5.27 14.93 -26.57
N ILE A 588 5.24 15.16 -25.27
CA ILE A 588 5.98 16.22 -24.56
C ILE A 588 6.77 15.54 -23.45
N PHE A 589 8.10 15.50 -23.57
CA PHE A 589 8.93 14.76 -22.63
C PHE A 589 9.49 15.67 -21.53
N ASN A 590 9.37 15.22 -20.29
CA ASN A 590 10.11 15.81 -19.18
C ASN A 590 11.52 15.22 -19.16
N THR A 591 12.31 15.70 -20.04
CA THR A 591 13.73 15.69 -20.36
C THR A 591 14.05 15.02 -21.70
N THR A 592 15.16 15.49 -22.29
CA THR A 592 15.78 14.86 -23.47
C THR A 592 16.21 13.42 -23.20
N LEU A 593 16.65 13.12 -21.97
CA LEU A 593 17.05 11.78 -21.58
C LEU A 593 15.89 10.78 -21.71
N LEU A 594 14.70 11.20 -21.30
CA LEU A 594 13.49 10.39 -21.44
C LEU A 594 13.07 10.27 -22.90
N ARG A 595 13.05 11.38 -23.65
CA ARG A 595 12.80 11.36 -25.11
C ARG A 595 13.75 10.43 -25.83
N ASP A 596 15.04 10.49 -25.56
CA ASP A 596 16.06 9.68 -26.22
C ASP A 596 15.90 8.20 -25.88
N HIS A 597 15.46 7.87 -24.68
CA HIS A 597 15.09 6.50 -24.30
C HIS A 597 13.90 6.00 -25.13
N PHE A 598 12.83 6.81 -25.28
CA PHE A 598 11.69 6.46 -26.12
C PHE A 598 12.05 6.36 -27.59
N ALA A 599 12.93 7.23 -28.09
CA ALA A 599 13.42 7.15 -29.46
C ALA A 599 14.24 5.88 -29.71
N ALA A 600 15.08 5.49 -28.74
CA ALA A 600 15.84 4.23 -28.80
C ALA A 600 14.94 2.97 -28.83
N LEU A 601 13.74 3.05 -28.23
CA LEU A 601 12.71 2.01 -28.27
C LEU A 601 11.83 2.09 -29.54
N GLY A 602 12.04 3.08 -30.41
CA GLY A 602 11.21 3.30 -31.60
C GLY A 602 9.81 3.85 -31.30
N LEU A 603 9.58 4.42 -30.10
CA LEU A 603 8.28 4.90 -29.64
C LEU A 603 8.02 6.39 -29.94
N CYS A 604 9.04 7.14 -30.34
CA CYS A 604 8.90 8.53 -30.77
C CYS A 604 10.01 8.98 -31.71
N SER A 605 9.84 10.15 -32.35
CA SER A 605 10.92 10.83 -33.07
C SER A 605 11.99 11.40 -32.11
N PRO A 606 13.28 11.32 -32.44
CA PRO A 606 14.35 11.98 -31.70
C PRO A 606 14.18 13.52 -31.60
N GLN A 607 13.38 14.12 -32.50
CA GLN A 607 13.08 15.56 -32.52
C GLN A 607 11.84 15.93 -31.68
N ALA A 608 11.20 14.96 -31.03
CA ALA A 608 10.05 15.20 -30.17
C ALA A 608 10.36 16.24 -29.10
N LEU A 609 9.33 16.99 -28.72
CA LEU A 609 9.45 18.10 -27.76
C LEU A 609 9.91 17.60 -26.39
N ALA A 610 10.98 18.19 -25.87
CA ALA A 610 11.51 17.88 -24.55
C ALA A 610 11.90 19.16 -23.80
N PHE A 611 11.59 19.20 -22.52
CA PHE A 611 11.90 20.34 -21.66
C PHE A 611 12.60 19.87 -20.39
N ARG A 612 13.33 20.75 -19.74
CA ARG A 612 14.05 20.46 -18.51
C ARG A 612 13.16 20.64 -17.29
N PRO A 613 13.37 19.84 -16.22
CA PRO A 613 12.62 19.99 -14.97
C PRO A 613 12.90 21.37 -14.34
N SER A 614 11.92 21.90 -13.63
CA SER A 614 12.03 23.15 -12.89
C SER A 614 12.83 22.93 -11.60
N ILE A 615 14.16 22.81 -11.73
CA ILE A 615 15.09 22.74 -10.61
C ILE A 615 15.64 24.15 -10.36
N GLU A 616 15.40 24.69 -9.17
CA GLU A 616 15.90 26.00 -8.75
C GLU A 616 17.35 25.88 -8.27
N VAL A 617 18.30 25.74 -9.23
CA VAL A 617 19.73 25.55 -8.95
C VAL A 617 20.30 26.62 -8.06
N SER A 618 19.87 27.89 -8.25
CA SER A 618 20.29 29.08 -7.45
C SER A 618 20.08 28.85 -5.94
N ARG A 619 19.02 28.20 -5.56
CA ARG A 619 18.67 27.88 -4.17
C ARG A 619 19.72 27.00 -3.49
N TYR A 620 20.33 26.08 -4.24
CA TYR A 620 21.32 25.13 -3.75
C TYR A 620 22.75 25.67 -3.87
N SER A 621 23.01 26.55 -4.82
CA SER A 621 24.34 27.12 -5.07
C SER A 621 24.65 28.37 -4.23
N ALA A 622 23.67 29.02 -3.62
CA ALA A 622 23.82 30.26 -2.86
C ALA A 622 24.62 30.09 -1.54
N GLY A 623 24.73 28.88 -1.00
CA GLY A 623 25.37 28.63 0.28
C GLY A 623 26.90 28.54 0.20
N VAL A 624 27.59 29.08 1.22
CA VAL A 624 29.04 28.89 1.40
C VAL A 624 29.26 27.63 2.23
N ARG A 625 30.03 26.72 1.66
CA ARG A 625 30.39 25.47 2.34
C ARG A 625 31.56 25.74 3.32
N THR A 626 31.35 25.43 4.59
CA THR A 626 32.40 25.49 5.59
C THR A 626 32.94 24.06 5.84
N PRO A 627 34.22 23.77 5.58
CA PRO A 627 34.81 22.46 5.94
C PRO A 627 34.60 22.19 7.42
N GLY A 628 33.97 21.06 7.74
CA GLY A 628 33.84 20.59 9.12
C GLY A 628 35.18 20.08 9.68
N SER A 629 35.40 20.22 10.99
CA SER A 629 36.54 19.60 11.70
C SER A 629 36.30 18.14 12.08
N GLY A 630 35.14 17.58 11.73
CA GLY A 630 34.71 16.21 12.03
C GLY A 630 34.91 15.23 10.87
N PRO A 631 34.42 13.99 11.01
CA PRO A 631 34.44 13.00 9.93
C PRO A 631 33.68 13.53 8.69
N ARG A 632 34.18 13.14 7.52
CA ARG A 632 33.50 13.49 6.26
C ARG A 632 32.12 12.84 6.19
N ARG A 633 31.13 13.59 5.71
CA ARG A 633 29.75 13.15 5.68
C ARG A 633 29.33 12.66 4.29
N LEU A 634 28.82 11.43 4.23
CA LEU A 634 28.15 10.89 3.05
C LEU A 634 26.62 10.90 3.26
N ALA A 635 25.90 11.49 2.31
CA ALA A 635 24.44 11.45 2.29
C ALA A 635 23.93 10.44 1.24
N LEU A 636 23.12 9.48 1.69
CA LEU A 636 22.35 8.60 0.84
C LEU A 636 20.93 9.15 0.64
N TYR A 637 20.46 9.29 -0.60
CA TYR A 637 19.04 9.48 -0.85
C TYR A 637 18.32 8.14 -0.72
N GLY A 638 17.90 7.80 0.51
CA GLY A 638 17.38 6.49 0.90
C GLY A 638 15.85 6.44 0.91
N ARG A 639 15.30 5.53 0.11
CA ARG A 639 13.85 5.27 0.03
C ARG A 639 13.60 3.76 -0.11
N PRO A 640 13.69 2.98 0.98
CA PRO A 640 13.60 1.50 0.92
C PRO A 640 12.33 0.97 0.27
N GLU A 641 11.19 1.65 0.47
CA GLU A 641 9.88 1.26 -0.06
C GLU A 641 9.69 1.60 -1.55
N VAL A 642 10.68 2.24 -2.19
CA VAL A 642 10.61 2.67 -3.59
C VAL A 642 11.67 1.92 -4.38
N GLU A 643 11.30 0.79 -4.95
CA GLU A 643 12.21 -0.17 -5.61
C GLU A 643 13.15 0.48 -6.64
N ARG A 644 12.64 1.42 -7.46
CA ARG A 644 13.47 2.11 -8.45
C ARG A 644 14.61 2.95 -7.85
N ASN A 645 14.58 3.27 -6.56
CA ASN A 645 15.68 3.92 -5.86
C ASN A 645 16.78 2.96 -5.38
N MET A 646 16.63 1.65 -5.66
CA MET A 646 17.65 0.61 -5.49
C MET A 646 18.35 0.64 -4.11
N PHE A 647 17.59 0.82 -3.04
CA PHE A 647 18.14 0.97 -1.69
C PHE A 647 19.04 -0.21 -1.28
N PRO A 648 18.68 -1.50 -1.50
CA PRO A 648 19.55 -2.63 -1.20
C PRO A 648 20.89 -2.56 -1.93
N MET A 649 20.90 -2.21 -3.22
CA MET A 649 22.12 -2.04 -4.01
C MET A 649 22.98 -0.89 -3.50
N ALA A 650 22.37 0.21 -3.05
CA ALA A 650 23.10 1.30 -2.43
C ALA A 650 23.80 0.86 -1.13
N ILE A 651 23.14 0.05 -0.32
CA ILE A 651 23.72 -0.50 0.93
C ILE A 651 24.88 -1.44 0.60
N GLU A 652 24.74 -2.33 -0.38
CA GLU A 652 25.82 -3.21 -0.79
C GLU A 652 27.03 -2.44 -1.36
N ALA A 653 26.78 -1.44 -2.18
CA ALA A 653 27.83 -0.57 -2.71
C ALA A 653 28.57 0.19 -1.58
N LEU A 654 27.83 0.69 -0.58
CA LEU A 654 28.42 1.34 0.59
C LEU A 654 29.25 0.35 1.41
N GLU A 655 28.77 -0.88 1.65
CA GLU A 655 29.52 -1.91 2.37
C GLU A 655 30.88 -2.16 1.70
N ARG A 656 30.89 -2.40 0.36
CA ARG A 656 32.11 -2.63 -0.42
C ARG A 656 33.05 -1.42 -0.39
N PHE A 657 32.51 -0.21 -0.53
CA PHE A 657 33.28 1.02 -0.48
C PHE A 657 33.95 1.22 0.90
N LEU A 658 33.20 1.04 1.98
CA LEU A 658 33.69 1.20 3.32
C LEU A 658 34.80 0.19 3.66
N GLN A 659 34.64 -1.06 3.23
CA GLN A 659 35.65 -2.12 3.39
C GLN A 659 36.92 -1.80 2.60
N ALA A 660 36.77 -1.42 1.32
CA ALA A 660 37.92 -1.14 0.46
C ALA A 660 38.77 0.04 0.94
N GLU A 661 38.12 1.09 1.47
CA GLU A 661 38.79 2.30 1.96
C GLU A 661 39.11 2.23 3.47
N GLY A 662 38.71 1.19 4.18
CA GLY A 662 38.94 1.01 5.61
C GLY A 662 38.24 2.07 6.48
N LEU A 663 37.04 2.52 6.08
CA LEU A 663 36.34 3.63 6.72
C LEU A 663 35.37 3.15 7.81
N GLY A 664 35.64 3.52 9.05
CA GLY A 664 34.78 3.28 10.22
C GLY A 664 34.10 4.57 10.71
N ARG A 665 33.48 4.51 11.88
CA ARG A 665 32.71 5.64 12.48
C ARG A 665 33.52 6.91 12.73
N LYS A 666 34.87 6.80 12.83
CA LYS A 666 35.74 7.95 13.09
C LYS A 666 36.07 8.72 11.82
N GLU A 667 36.06 8.03 10.69
CA GLU A 667 36.51 8.54 9.39
C GLU A 667 35.32 9.08 8.56
N ILE A 668 34.13 8.46 8.72
CA ILE A 668 32.95 8.79 7.92
C ILE A 668 31.64 8.80 8.74
N GLU A 669 30.83 9.81 8.51
CA GLU A 669 29.45 9.90 9.00
C GLU A 669 28.49 9.58 7.83
N LEU A 670 27.66 8.55 7.99
CA LEU A 670 26.67 8.14 6.99
C LEU A 670 25.26 8.58 7.40
N VAL A 671 24.62 9.36 6.55
CA VAL A 671 23.27 9.90 6.79
C VAL A 671 22.36 9.57 5.61
N SER A 672 21.20 8.99 5.88
CA SER A 672 20.16 8.79 4.88
C SER A 672 19.08 9.87 4.99
N VAL A 673 18.65 10.40 3.84
CA VAL A 673 17.55 11.35 3.70
C VAL A 673 16.58 10.83 2.64
N GLY A 674 15.27 11.03 2.82
CA GLY A 674 14.23 10.54 1.91
C GLY A 674 13.05 9.94 2.67
N LEU A 675 13.04 8.65 2.93
CA LEU A 675 12.07 8.00 3.80
C LEU A 675 12.71 7.52 5.09
N GLN A 676 11.92 7.47 6.16
CA GLN A 676 12.40 6.97 7.44
C GLN A 676 12.62 5.46 7.35
N HIS A 677 13.76 4.99 7.83
CA HIS A 677 14.10 3.56 7.96
C HIS A 677 14.96 3.29 9.18
N GLU A 678 15.08 2.03 9.57
CA GLU A 678 15.95 1.61 10.64
C GLU A 678 17.43 1.88 10.29
N PRO A 679 18.27 2.18 11.28
CA PRO A 679 19.70 2.34 11.06
C PRO A 679 20.34 1.07 10.49
N VAL A 680 21.28 1.22 9.56
CA VAL A 680 22.05 0.10 8.98
C VAL A 680 23.46 0.14 9.56
N GLU A 681 23.94 -0.96 10.09
CA GLU A 681 25.32 -1.13 10.58
C GLU A 681 26.15 -1.92 9.57
N PHE A 682 27.31 -1.40 9.23
CA PHE A 682 28.25 -1.98 8.26
C PHE A 682 29.35 -2.78 8.98
N SER A 683 30.00 -3.72 8.28
CA SER A 683 31.05 -4.58 8.84
C SER A 683 32.26 -3.80 9.38
N THR A 684 32.54 -2.60 8.85
CA THR A 684 33.60 -1.70 9.36
C THR A 684 33.22 -0.98 10.66
N GLY A 685 32.01 -1.20 11.18
CA GLY A 685 31.46 -0.49 12.32
C GLY A 685 30.90 0.90 11.98
N ALA A 686 30.94 1.34 10.73
CA ALA A 686 30.25 2.54 10.29
C ALA A 686 28.71 2.30 10.38
N ARG A 687 27.94 3.39 10.56
CA ARG A 687 26.49 3.28 10.75
C ARG A 687 25.75 4.33 9.93
N LEU A 688 24.84 3.89 9.07
CA LEU A 688 23.92 4.76 8.34
C LEU A 688 22.71 5.09 9.23
N THR A 689 22.47 6.36 9.47
CA THR A 689 21.31 6.84 10.25
C THR A 689 20.33 7.55 9.37
N SER A 690 19.04 7.23 9.50
CA SER A 690 17.98 7.90 8.74
C SER A 690 17.51 9.19 9.43
N ARG A 691 17.40 10.27 8.66
CA ARG A 691 16.74 11.52 9.06
C ARG A 691 15.34 11.66 8.49
N GLY A 692 14.89 10.66 7.71
CA GLY A 692 13.60 10.70 7.04
C GLY A 692 13.50 11.82 6.00
N LYS A 693 12.29 12.29 5.75
CA LYS A 693 12.03 13.38 4.81
C LYS A 693 12.31 14.73 5.48
N LEU A 694 13.35 15.41 5.02
CA LEU A 694 13.64 16.77 5.47
C LEU A 694 12.60 17.78 4.92
N PRO A 695 12.27 18.84 5.69
CA PRO A 695 11.51 19.98 5.15
C PRO A 695 12.22 20.58 3.95
N TRP A 696 11.44 21.09 3.00
CA TRP A 696 11.95 21.70 1.77
C TRP A 696 12.96 22.83 2.05
N GLU A 697 12.70 23.65 3.08
CA GLU A 697 13.55 24.77 3.48
C GLU A 697 14.86 24.34 4.14
N ALA A 698 14.88 23.16 4.80
CA ALA A 698 16.03 22.67 5.54
C ALA A 698 17.00 21.86 4.65
N TYR A 699 16.55 21.36 3.51
CA TYR A 699 17.35 20.45 2.68
C TYR A 699 18.60 21.14 2.07
N PRO A 700 18.54 22.37 1.53
CA PRO A 700 19.75 23.06 1.04
C PRO A 700 20.79 23.28 2.15
N ALA A 701 20.37 23.70 3.34
CA ALA A 701 21.26 23.89 4.49
C ALA A 701 21.91 22.58 4.94
N PHE A 702 21.19 21.47 4.92
CA PHE A 702 21.73 20.13 5.20
C PHE A 702 22.84 19.77 4.20
N LEU A 703 22.62 20.01 2.89
CA LEU A 703 23.57 19.65 1.84
C LEU A 703 24.90 20.40 1.94
N LEU A 704 24.94 21.60 2.52
CA LEU A 704 26.19 22.35 2.75
C LEU A 704 27.16 21.60 3.68
N GLY A 705 26.67 20.70 4.53
CA GLY A 705 27.48 19.86 5.40
C GLY A 705 27.77 18.47 4.87
N VAL A 706 27.46 18.19 3.58
CA VAL A 706 27.64 16.86 2.96
C VAL A 706 28.84 16.88 2.02
N ASP A 707 29.75 15.93 2.13
CA ASP A 707 30.97 15.81 1.30
C ASP A 707 30.78 14.94 0.07
N LEU A 708 30.02 13.87 0.22
CA LEU A 708 29.75 12.88 -0.81
C LEU A 708 28.27 12.51 -0.81
N GLY A 709 27.67 12.39 -1.99
CA GLY A 709 26.28 11.99 -2.17
C GLY A 709 26.17 10.66 -2.93
N LEU A 710 25.24 9.82 -2.53
CA LEU A 710 24.82 8.66 -3.29
C LEU A 710 23.32 8.74 -3.54
N SER A 711 22.91 8.79 -4.80
CA SER A 711 21.48 8.86 -5.17
C SER A 711 21.24 8.02 -6.40
N LEU A 712 20.49 6.95 -6.24
CA LEU A 712 20.21 5.97 -7.28
C LEU A 712 18.78 6.07 -7.78
N MET A 713 18.59 5.86 -9.09
CA MET A 713 17.28 5.75 -9.71
C MET A 713 17.32 4.93 -11.00
N TYR A 714 16.73 3.75 -10.99
CA TYR A 714 16.64 2.86 -12.15
C TYR A 714 15.51 3.29 -13.08
N SER A 715 15.72 4.39 -13.77
CA SER A 715 14.78 5.07 -14.68
C SER A 715 15.56 5.95 -15.66
N PRO A 716 15.06 6.19 -16.87
CA PRO A 716 15.63 7.18 -17.77
C PRO A 716 15.48 8.62 -17.25
N HIS A 717 14.56 8.88 -16.32
CA HIS A 717 14.40 10.19 -15.68
C HIS A 717 15.64 10.55 -14.84
N PRO A 718 16.16 11.79 -14.87
CA PRO A 718 17.41 12.17 -14.21
C PRO A 718 17.35 12.08 -12.67
N SER A 719 16.16 12.23 -12.07
CA SER A 719 16.00 12.47 -10.63
C SER A 719 16.51 13.86 -10.20
N HIS A 720 15.91 14.47 -9.20
CA HIS A 720 16.33 15.81 -8.70
C HIS A 720 17.52 15.71 -7.72
N PRO A 721 17.55 14.77 -6.75
CA PRO A 721 18.57 14.75 -5.70
C PRO A 721 20.04 14.77 -6.19
N PRO A 722 20.44 14.04 -7.25
CA PRO A 722 21.81 14.13 -7.73
C PRO A 722 22.18 15.53 -8.21
N ILE A 723 21.25 16.22 -8.86
CA ILE A 723 21.43 17.58 -9.40
C ILE A 723 21.49 18.59 -8.25
N GLU A 724 20.58 18.49 -7.30
CA GLU A 724 20.50 19.36 -6.10
C GLU A 724 21.77 19.23 -5.23
N MET A 725 22.23 18.00 -5.02
CA MET A 725 23.48 17.72 -4.30
C MET A 725 24.69 18.34 -5.02
N ALA A 726 24.80 18.13 -6.33
CA ALA A 726 25.90 18.68 -7.12
C ALA A 726 25.88 20.23 -7.13
N ALA A 727 24.72 20.85 -7.25
CA ALA A 727 24.55 22.30 -7.16
C ALA A 727 25.00 22.85 -5.79
N SER A 728 24.79 22.08 -4.71
CA SER A 728 25.28 22.44 -3.36
C SER A 728 26.78 22.24 -3.17
N GLY A 729 27.50 21.76 -4.19
CA GLY A 729 28.95 21.48 -4.12
C GLY A 729 29.26 20.13 -3.49
N VAL A 730 28.32 19.22 -3.47
CA VAL A 730 28.52 17.83 -3.09
C VAL A 730 29.04 17.06 -4.30
N ARG A 731 30.06 16.21 -4.13
CA ARG A 731 30.43 15.24 -5.17
C ARG A 731 29.44 14.09 -5.11
N VAL A 732 28.85 13.72 -6.23
CA VAL A 732 27.70 12.80 -6.26
C VAL A 732 28.00 11.58 -7.10
N VAL A 733 27.66 10.41 -6.57
CA VAL A 733 27.60 9.16 -7.34
C VAL A 733 26.14 8.82 -7.61
N THR A 734 25.87 8.49 -8.86
CA THR A 734 24.54 8.02 -9.31
C THR A 734 24.72 6.88 -10.32
N ASN A 735 23.62 6.21 -10.66
CA ASN A 735 23.66 5.16 -11.68
C ASN A 735 23.35 5.68 -13.08
N SER A 736 23.98 5.06 -14.08
CA SER A 736 23.55 5.13 -15.47
C SER A 736 22.30 4.28 -15.72
N PHE A 737 21.54 4.61 -16.79
CA PHE A 737 20.37 3.82 -17.23
C PHE A 737 20.18 4.03 -18.74
N GLY A 738 20.46 3.03 -19.57
CA GLY A 738 20.45 3.23 -21.02
C GLY A 738 21.35 4.40 -21.42
N GLY A 739 20.76 5.42 -22.07
CA GLY A 739 21.47 6.66 -22.45
C GLY A 739 21.62 7.69 -21.35
N LYS A 740 21.07 7.45 -20.13
CA LYS A 740 21.17 8.40 -19.03
C LYS A 740 22.58 8.41 -18.44
N ASP A 741 23.25 9.54 -18.58
CA ASP A 741 24.51 9.86 -17.93
C ASP A 741 24.44 11.31 -17.39
N LEU A 742 24.30 11.45 -16.07
CA LEU A 742 24.20 12.78 -15.43
C LEU A 742 25.54 13.48 -15.28
N GLY A 743 26.68 12.80 -15.52
CA GLY A 743 27.99 13.41 -15.60
C GLY A 743 28.10 14.48 -16.68
N ARG A 744 27.21 14.46 -17.68
CA ARG A 744 27.09 15.50 -18.72
C ARG A 744 26.57 16.84 -18.19
N LEU A 745 25.87 16.85 -17.03
CA LEU A 745 25.32 18.05 -16.44
C LEU A 745 26.36 18.81 -15.60
N SER A 746 27.28 18.06 -14.98
CA SER A 746 28.31 18.63 -14.12
C SER A 746 29.42 17.62 -13.85
N PRO A 747 30.70 18.06 -13.83
CA PRO A 747 31.82 17.20 -13.43
C PRO A 747 31.77 16.78 -11.94
N ALA A 748 30.87 17.35 -11.14
CA ALA A 748 30.63 16.94 -9.77
C ALA A 748 29.82 15.63 -9.70
N ILE A 749 29.19 15.20 -10.79
CA ILE A 749 28.35 13.98 -10.83
C ILE A 749 29.12 12.87 -11.52
N LEU A 750 29.26 11.73 -10.84
CA LEU A 750 29.86 10.50 -11.40
C LEU A 750 28.73 9.50 -11.64
N SER A 751 28.47 9.18 -12.89
CA SER A 751 27.54 8.10 -13.27
C SER A 751 28.33 6.78 -13.39
N ALA A 752 27.81 5.71 -12.78
CA ALA A 752 28.38 4.36 -12.82
C ALA A 752 27.33 3.34 -13.27
N ALA A 753 27.79 2.17 -13.72
CA ALA A 753 26.86 1.08 -13.97
C ALA A 753 26.08 0.71 -12.69
N PRO A 754 24.79 0.31 -12.80
CA PRO A 754 23.98 -0.05 -11.64
C PRO A 754 24.36 -1.43 -11.09
N THR A 755 25.60 -1.56 -10.63
CA THR A 755 26.12 -2.72 -9.91
C THR A 755 26.82 -2.27 -8.63
N PRO A 756 26.81 -3.07 -7.56
CA PRO A 756 27.46 -2.70 -6.31
C PRO A 756 28.96 -2.39 -6.47
N GLU A 757 29.66 -3.14 -7.33
CA GLU A 757 31.08 -2.98 -7.62
C GLU A 757 31.37 -1.63 -8.29
N ALA A 758 30.69 -1.33 -9.40
CA ALA A 758 30.91 -0.10 -10.14
C ALA A 758 30.53 1.15 -9.33
N LEU A 759 29.49 1.05 -8.52
CA LEU A 759 29.07 2.11 -7.60
C LEU A 759 30.09 2.32 -6.46
N ALA A 760 30.63 1.23 -5.88
CA ALA A 760 31.68 1.31 -4.86
C ALA A 760 32.98 1.93 -5.41
N GLU A 761 33.41 1.54 -6.61
CA GLU A 761 34.55 2.16 -7.28
C GLU A 761 34.32 3.65 -7.55
N ALA A 762 33.11 4.04 -7.99
CA ALA A 762 32.77 5.43 -8.21
C ALA A 762 32.77 6.22 -6.88
N LEU A 763 32.29 5.63 -5.78
CA LEU A 763 32.37 6.21 -4.44
C LEU A 763 33.81 6.40 -4.00
N ALA A 764 34.70 5.42 -4.20
CA ALA A 764 36.12 5.51 -3.89
C ALA A 764 36.79 6.65 -4.69
N ARG A 765 36.55 6.74 -6.00
CA ARG A 765 37.04 7.85 -6.84
C ARG A 765 36.54 9.21 -6.35
N ALA A 766 35.25 9.28 -6.02
CA ALA A 766 34.63 10.51 -5.52
C ALA A 766 35.19 10.90 -4.13
N TRP A 767 35.44 9.91 -3.27
CA TRP A 767 36.07 10.11 -1.97
C TRP A 767 37.48 10.66 -2.08
N SER A 768 38.30 10.04 -2.92
CA SER A 768 39.70 10.44 -3.14
C SER A 768 39.84 11.81 -3.80
N ALA A 769 38.89 12.20 -4.65
CA ALA A 769 38.91 13.48 -5.35
C ALA A 769 38.64 14.71 -4.46
N GLY A 770 38.14 14.47 -3.23
CA GLY A 770 37.88 15.56 -2.27
C GLY A 770 36.71 16.50 -2.64
N PRO A 771 36.66 17.68 -1.99
CA PRO A 771 35.57 18.66 -2.21
C PRO A 771 35.49 19.16 -3.67
N VAL A 772 34.28 19.53 -4.06
CA VAL A 772 34.03 20.08 -5.42
C VAL A 772 34.52 21.54 -5.49
N PRO A 773 35.44 21.89 -6.40
CA PRO A 773 35.82 23.29 -6.66
C PRO A 773 34.62 24.12 -7.13
N GLN A 774 34.68 25.46 -6.93
CA GLN A 774 33.61 26.38 -7.33
C GLN A 774 33.15 26.22 -8.79
N PRO A 775 33.99 26.16 -9.80
CA PRO A 775 33.56 26.00 -11.19
C PRO A 775 32.80 24.72 -11.48
N MET A 776 33.06 23.65 -10.71
CA MET A 776 32.37 22.37 -10.87
C MET A 776 30.95 22.34 -10.28
N ARG A 777 30.54 23.38 -9.54
CA ARG A 777 29.18 23.51 -8.99
C ARG A 777 28.17 23.96 -10.04
N GLU A 778 28.65 24.42 -11.19
CA GLU A 778 27.77 24.80 -12.29
C GLU A 778 27.07 23.55 -12.86
N ILE A 779 25.77 23.68 -13.05
CA ILE A 779 24.91 22.64 -13.60
C ILE A 779 24.34 23.12 -14.92
N ASP A 780 24.69 22.46 -16.02
CA ASP A 780 24.14 22.76 -17.32
C ASP A 780 22.82 22.01 -17.53
N LEU A 781 21.71 22.63 -17.13
CA LEU A 781 20.39 22.08 -17.36
C LEU A 781 19.93 22.18 -18.81
N SER A 782 20.62 22.95 -19.69
CA SER A 782 20.23 23.07 -21.11
C SER A 782 20.29 21.73 -21.86
N VAL A 783 21.18 20.85 -21.40
CA VAL A 783 21.31 19.46 -21.91
C VAL A 783 20.03 18.66 -21.74
N LEU A 784 19.20 18.99 -20.74
CA LEU A 784 17.94 18.27 -20.42
C LEU A 784 16.75 18.76 -21.25
N GLY A 785 16.90 19.84 -22.06
CA GLY A 785 15.82 20.34 -22.91
C GLY A 785 15.51 21.83 -22.76
N LEU A 786 14.38 22.22 -23.31
CA LEU A 786 13.91 23.63 -23.31
C LEU A 786 13.63 24.12 -21.89
N SER A 787 13.74 25.40 -21.67
CA SER A 787 13.16 26.00 -20.46
C SER A 787 11.63 25.90 -20.48
N MET A 788 11.00 26.01 -19.31
CA MET A 788 9.53 26.04 -19.22
C MET A 788 8.92 27.13 -20.10
N ASP A 789 9.50 28.34 -20.13
CA ASP A 789 9.02 29.44 -20.97
C ASP A 789 9.09 29.10 -22.46
N ALA A 790 10.21 28.55 -22.93
CA ALA A 790 10.37 28.15 -24.33
C ALA A 790 9.42 27.00 -24.72
N LEU A 791 9.17 26.06 -23.80
CA LEU A 791 8.15 25.05 -23.96
C LEU A 791 6.76 25.66 -24.14
N LEU A 792 6.39 26.57 -23.24
CA LEU A 792 5.07 27.18 -23.23
C LEU A 792 4.83 28.07 -24.47
N GLU A 793 5.86 28.78 -24.95
CA GLU A 793 5.78 29.52 -26.20
C GLU A 793 5.49 28.60 -27.38
N ARG A 794 6.24 27.52 -27.48
CA ARG A 794 6.08 26.56 -28.56
C ARG A 794 4.72 25.85 -28.50
N LEU A 795 4.30 25.35 -27.33
CA LEU A 795 2.97 24.78 -27.17
C LEU A 795 1.85 25.77 -27.45
N SER A 796 2.01 27.03 -27.01
CA SER A 796 1.02 28.08 -27.30
C SER A 796 0.89 28.35 -28.81
N ALA A 797 2.01 28.35 -29.55
CA ALA A 797 1.99 28.50 -31.00
C ALA A 797 1.29 27.33 -31.70
N GLU A 798 1.53 26.10 -31.23
CA GLU A 798 0.90 24.88 -31.76
C GLU A 798 -0.60 24.80 -31.40
N LEU A 799 -1.01 25.26 -30.21
CA LEU A 799 -2.39 25.24 -29.75
C LEU A 799 -3.29 26.32 -30.38
N ARG A 800 -2.74 27.47 -30.75
CA ARG A 800 -3.54 28.56 -31.31
C ARG A 800 -4.42 28.15 -32.50
N PRO A 801 -3.88 27.49 -33.57
CA PRO A 801 -4.72 27.07 -34.70
C PRO A 801 -5.70 25.95 -34.31
N LEU A 802 -5.37 25.10 -33.33
CA LEU A 802 -6.22 23.99 -32.89
C LEU A 802 -7.42 24.47 -32.06
N LEU A 803 -7.24 25.50 -31.26
CA LEU A 803 -8.25 26.08 -30.38
C LEU A 803 -8.92 27.35 -30.99
N ALA A 804 -8.67 27.66 -32.25
CA ALA A 804 -9.35 28.75 -32.94
C ALA A 804 -10.83 28.37 -33.19
N THR A 805 -11.74 29.28 -32.85
CA THR A 805 -13.14 29.14 -33.25
C THR A 805 -13.28 29.53 -34.73
N GLU A 806 -14.26 28.96 -35.45
CA GLU A 806 -14.52 29.33 -36.85
C GLU A 806 -14.78 30.85 -37.05
N ALA A 807 -15.25 31.52 -35.98
CA ALA A 807 -15.45 32.98 -36.00
C ALA A 807 -14.15 33.82 -35.95
N SER A 808 -13.01 33.24 -35.57
CA SER A 808 -11.71 33.95 -35.55
C SER A 808 -10.82 33.65 -36.77
N ALA A 809 -11.27 32.75 -37.64
CA ALA A 809 -10.58 32.33 -38.86
C ALA A 809 -11.11 33.06 -40.13
N ALA A 810 -12.22 33.84 -40.02
CA ALA A 810 -12.78 34.73 -41.02
C ALA A 810 -12.34 36.20 -40.69
#